data_b66b4ab0bd1dd419a7d381b4a25891f1
#
_entry.id   b66b4ab0bd1dd419a7d381b4a25891f1
#
_cell.length_a   1.000
_cell.length_b   1.000
_cell.length_c   1.000
_cell.angle_alpha   90.00
_cell.angle_beta   90.00
_cell.angle_gamma   90.00
#
_symmetry.space_group_name_H-M   'P 1'
#
loop_
_entity.id
_entity.type
_entity.pdbx_description
1 polymer ?
#
loop_
_entity_poly.entity_id
_entity_poly.type
_entity_poly.pdbx_seq_one_letter_code
_entity_poly.pdbx_strand_id
1 'polypeptide(L)'
;MNYSNKNMKSNFYLLTFLLIIFFTINGYAAERKKYNFNSEWRLQVGDFPQAKKPDFKDSSWKQVTLPHAFNEDEAFRISIEQHTDTVVWYRKHFRIEELRGKKVFVEFEGVRQGGEFFLNGQYLGLHENGVMAVGFDLTPYMKEGDNVLAVRTDNNWFYREKRTNSKFQWSDRNFNANYGGIPKNVFLYVTDEVYQTLPLYSNLKTTGVYVYATDFDIKGRKAKIHAESEVRNDSRETRSFSYRVTLTDADGKLVKTFNGDKTVLKAGETGTVKAVADVSNLHFWSWGYGYLYTVNTALLDDKGKVFDDVVTRTGFRKTKFGEGKVWLNDRVIQMKGYAQRTSNEWPAVGLSVPAWLSDYSNGLMVESNANLVRWMHVTPWKQDVESCDRVGLIQAMPAGDAEKDRQGRQWEQRTELMRDAIIYNRNNPSILFYECGNESISREHMIEMKGIRDKFDPFGGRAIGSREMLDINEAEYGGEMLYINKSKKHPMWATEYCRDEGLRKYWDEYSYPFHKEGDGPLYKGKPATDYNRNQDELAITMIARWYDYWRERPGTGNRVSSGGTKIIFSDTNTHYRGAENYRRSGVTDAMRIEKDAFYAHQVMWDGWVDTEKYQTYIIGHWNYPENTVKPVQVVSTGEEVE
;
A
#
# COMPACT_ATOMS: atom_id res chain seq x y z
N MET A 1 -26.32 -42.27 54.69
CA MET A 1 -25.35 -43.37 54.57
C MET A 1 -24.05 -42.82 54.01
N ASN A 2 -22.98 -42.87 54.83
CA ASN A 2 -21.63 -42.48 54.50
C ASN A 2 -20.98 -43.43 53.50
N TYR A 3 -20.22 -42.91 52.54
CA TYR A 3 -18.98 -43.50 52.02
C TYR A 3 -18.17 -42.41 51.35
N SER A 4 -17.23 -41.86 52.03
CA SER A 4 -15.77 -42.06 52.07
C SER A 4 -15.06 -41.51 50.82
N ASN A 5 -14.51 -40.28 50.99
CA ASN A 5 -13.36 -39.73 50.26
C ASN A 5 -12.13 -40.58 50.59
N LYS A 6 -11.45 -41.09 49.55
CA LYS A 6 -9.98 -41.25 49.56
C LYS A 6 -9.46 -41.59 48.13
N ASN A 7 -8.35 -40.91 47.76
CA ASN A 7 -7.46 -41.21 46.66
C ASN A 7 -7.77 -40.64 45.27
N MET A 8 -7.61 -39.34 45.11
CA MET A 8 -7.36 -38.72 43.81
C MET A 8 -6.46 -37.50 43.97
N LYS A 9 -5.26 -37.68 44.51
CA LYS A 9 -4.24 -36.62 44.61
C LYS A 9 -2.81 -37.12 44.26
N SER A 10 -2.68 -38.09 43.33
CA SER A 10 -1.32 -38.57 43.00
C SER A 10 -1.00 -38.60 41.49
N ASN A 11 -1.90 -38.26 40.59
CA ASN A 11 -1.63 -38.34 39.15
C ASN A 11 -1.62 -37.01 38.42
N PHE A 12 -1.66 -35.88 39.11
CA PHE A 12 -1.68 -34.56 38.49
C PHE A 12 -0.30 -33.89 38.34
N TYR A 13 0.74 -34.45 38.95
CA TYR A 13 2.11 -33.91 38.86
C TYR A 13 3.03 -34.63 37.87
N LEU A 14 2.58 -35.70 37.21
CA LEU A 14 3.40 -36.43 36.25
C LEU A 14 3.06 -36.06 34.79
N LEU A 15 1.95 -35.34 34.53
CA LEU A 15 1.58 -34.90 33.19
C LEU A 15 2.06 -33.48 32.85
N THR A 16 2.52 -32.72 33.84
CA THR A 16 3.00 -31.32 33.62
C THR A 16 4.50 -31.29 33.32
N PHE A 17 5.24 -32.41 33.47
CA PHE A 17 6.69 -32.46 33.22
C PHE A 17 7.08 -33.06 31.86
N LEU A 18 6.12 -33.49 31.03
CA LEU A 18 6.37 -34.15 29.74
C LEU A 18 5.96 -33.30 28.53
N LEU A 19 5.63 -32.02 28.73
CA LEU A 19 5.24 -31.09 27.64
C LEU A 19 6.23 -29.91 27.50
N ILE A 20 7.43 -30.02 28.05
CA ILE A 20 8.55 -29.09 27.84
C ILE A 20 9.74 -29.85 27.23
N ILE A 21 9.48 -30.57 26.15
CA ILE A 21 10.59 -31.07 25.32
C ILE A 21 10.13 -30.93 23.86
N PHE A 22 10.94 -30.16 23.11
CA PHE A 22 10.96 -30.01 21.66
C PHE A 22 10.00 -28.98 21.05
N PHE A 23 10.28 -27.70 21.31
CA PHE A 23 10.42 -26.72 20.25
C PHE A 23 11.76 -26.01 20.40
N THR A 24 12.84 -26.74 20.25
CA THR A 24 14.04 -26.13 19.72
C THR A 24 13.79 -25.91 18.23
N ILE A 25 13.02 -24.89 17.90
CA ILE A 25 13.25 -24.16 16.68
C ILE A 25 14.72 -23.78 16.77
N ASN A 26 15.57 -24.33 15.92
CA ASN A 26 16.85 -23.77 15.60
C ASN A 26 16.58 -22.39 14.99
N GLY A 27 16.18 -21.44 15.80
CA GLY A 27 16.24 -20.04 15.50
C GLY A 27 17.74 -19.74 15.36
N TYR A 28 18.21 -19.66 14.13
CA TYR A 28 19.46 -18.95 13.87
C TYR A 28 19.27 -17.59 14.53
N ALA A 29 20.04 -17.31 15.57
CA ALA A 29 20.01 -16.01 16.19
C ALA A 29 20.56 -15.01 15.17
N ALA A 30 19.66 -14.41 14.43
CA ALA A 30 19.98 -13.31 13.54
C ALA A 30 20.65 -12.21 14.36
N GLU A 31 21.78 -11.70 13.92
CA GLU A 31 22.41 -10.58 14.63
C GLU A 31 21.72 -9.25 14.27
N ARG A 32 21.02 -9.18 13.13
CA ARG A 32 20.13 -8.06 12.85
C ARG A 32 18.86 -8.14 13.71
N LYS A 33 18.55 -7.05 14.39
CA LYS A 33 17.31 -6.93 15.17
C LYS A 33 16.45 -5.83 14.58
N LYS A 34 15.18 -6.15 14.34
CA LYS A 34 14.14 -5.20 13.96
C LYS A 34 13.17 -5.06 15.12
N TYR A 35 13.11 -3.89 15.73
CA TYR A 35 12.21 -3.59 16.83
C TYR A 35 11.00 -2.81 16.32
N ASN A 36 9.81 -3.20 16.76
CA ASN A 36 8.63 -2.35 16.66
C ASN A 36 8.84 -1.16 17.60
N PHE A 37 8.82 0.04 17.05
CA PHE A 37 9.16 1.26 17.79
C PHE A 37 7.94 2.17 18.03
N ASN A 38 6.72 1.61 17.93
CA ASN A 38 5.46 2.34 17.95
C ASN A 38 4.97 2.78 19.33
N SER A 39 5.32 2.06 20.40
CA SER A 39 4.81 2.35 21.75
C SER A 39 5.45 3.58 22.39
N GLU A 40 4.79 4.14 23.41
CA GLU A 40 5.35 5.11 24.38
C GLU A 40 5.94 6.38 23.76
N TRP A 41 5.37 6.88 22.69
CA TRP A 41 5.69 8.21 22.20
C TRP A 41 4.96 9.27 23.02
N ARG A 42 5.58 10.42 23.18
CA ARG A 42 5.00 11.60 23.79
C ARG A 42 4.74 12.67 22.74
N LEU A 43 3.56 13.24 22.76
CA LEU A 43 3.08 14.18 21.75
C LEU A 43 2.64 15.50 22.39
N GLN A 44 2.97 16.60 21.75
CA GLN A 44 2.44 17.93 22.05
C GLN A 44 2.16 18.71 20.77
N VAL A 45 0.96 19.26 20.67
CA VAL A 45 0.55 20.18 19.60
C VAL A 45 1.14 21.56 19.87
N GLY A 46 1.67 22.17 18.82
CA GLY A 46 2.36 23.45 18.86
C GLY A 46 3.85 23.34 18.53
N ASP A 47 4.52 24.46 18.32
CA ASP A 47 5.94 24.47 18.00
C ASP A 47 6.80 24.74 19.24
N PHE A 48 7.61 23.77 19.61
CA PHE A 48 8.49 23.78 20.77
C PHE A 48 9.94 23.52 20.34
N PRO A 49 10.70 24.50 19.78
CA PRO A 49 12.02 24.27 19.21
C PRO A 49 13.04 23.71 20.20
N GLN A 50 12.82 23.86 21.51
CA GLN A 50 13.68 23.29 22.55
C GLN A 50 13.41 21.78 22.78
N ALA A 51 12.29 21.25 22.28
CA ALA A 51 11.93 19.86 22.42
C ALA A 51 12.88 18.89 21.70
N LYS A 52 13.74 19.38 20.82
CA LYS A 52 14.84 18.60 20.25
C LYS A 52 15.90 18.18 21.30
N LYS A 53 16.04 18.93 22.42
CA LYS A 53 17.05 18.68 23.44
C LYS A 53 16.70 17.49 24.31
N PRO A 54 17.66 16.65 24.71
CA PRO A 54 17.38 15.46 25.53
C PRO A 54 16.87 15.79 26.95
N ASP A 55 17.30 16.91 27.53
CA ASP A 55 16.93 17.39 28.85
C ASP A 55 15.58 18.15 28.90
N PHE A 56 14.92 18.35 27.77
CA PHE A 56 13.61 18.98 27.72
C PHE A 56 12.57 18.14 28.48
N LYS A 57 11.80 18.80 29.36
CA LYS A 57 10.78 18.13 30.19
C LYS A 57 9.50 17.91 29.39
N ASP A 58 9.22 16.66 29.10
CA ASP A 58 8.03 16.22 28.33
C ASP A 58 7.10 15.28 29.12
N SER A 59 7.27 15.21 30.45
CA SER A 59 6.47 14.31 31.30
C SER A 59 4.97 14.64 31.30
N SER A 60 4.59 15.88 31.00
CA SER A 60 3.21 16.33 30.90
C SER A 60 2.60 16.14 29.50
N TRP A 61 3.38 15.70 28.50
CA TRP A 61 2.89 15.49 27.15
C TRP A 61 1.98 14.27 27.05
N LYS A 62 1.03 14.29 26.10
CA LYS A 62 0.14 13.15 25.85
C LYS A 62 0.96 11.94 25.41
N GLN A 63 0.79 10.81 26.09
CA GLN A 63 1.37 9.55 25.64
C GLN A 63 0.51 8.96 24.52
N VAL A 64 1.15 8.51 23.43
CA VAL A 64 0.50 7.91 22.26
C VAL A 64 1.26 6.68 21.79
N THR A 65 0.54 5.81 21.10
CA THR A 65 1.11 4.67 20.35
C THR A 65 0.90 4.92 18.86
N LEU A 66 1.92 4.71 18.05
CA LEU A 66 1.84 4.82 16.60
C LEU A 66 1.21 3.54 15.98
N PRO A 67 0.56 3.66 14.83
CA PRO A 67 0.26 4.84 14.01
C PRO A 67 -0.62 5.86 14.73
N HIS A 68 -0.35 7.15 14.57
CA HIS A 68 -1.12 8.23 15.20
C HIS A 68 -1.01 9.53 14.39
N ALA A 69 -2.12 10.03 13.88
CA ALA A 69 -2.24 11.40 13.38
C ALA A 69 -2.92 12.26 14.46
N PHE A 70 -2.39 13.45 14.73
CA PHE A 70 -2.90 14.27 15.83
C PHE A 70 -4.36 14.72 15.63
N ASN A 71 -4.83 14.76 14.37
CA ASN A 71 -6.17 15.17 13.93
C ASN A 71 -6.95 14.01 13.30
N GLU A 72 -6.67 12.76 13.64
CA GLU A 72 -7.33 11.58 13.06
C GLU A 72 -8.83 11.49 13.39
N ASP A 73 -9.26 12.06 14.51
CA ASP A 73 -10.66 12.11 14.93
C ASP A 73 -11.52 13.08 14.11
N GLU A 74 -10.89 13.90 13.26
CA GLU A 74 -11.59 14.78 12.33
C GLU A 74 -12.13 14.04 11.10
N ALA A 75 -11.62 12.83 10.84
CA ALA A 75 -12.02 12.02 9.69
C ALA A 75 -13.54 11.78 9.64
N PHE A 76 -14.18 12.15 8.51
CA PHE A 76 -15.62 12.11 8.26
C PHE A 76 -16.48 13.01 9.15
N ARG A 77 -15.91 13.66 10.14
CA ARG A 77 -16.61 14.59 11.04
C ARG A 77 -16.69 16.00 10.48
N ILE A 78 -15.62 16.44 9.81
CA ILE A 78 -15.53 17.75 9.16
C ILE A 78 -15.10 17.62 7.71
N SER A 79 -15.27 18.68 6.92
CA SER A 79 -14.80 18.72 5.53
C SER A 79 -13.28 18.65 5.46
N ILE A 80 -12.76 17.98 4.44
CA ILE A 80 -11.32 17.84 4.19
C ILE A 80 -10.58 19.17 4.24
N GLU A 81 -11.16 20.24 3.71
CA GLU A 81 -10.52 21.57 3.68
C GLU A 81 -10.48 22.27 5.04
N GLN A 82 -11.19 21.72 6.02
CA GLN A 82 -11.26 22.22 7.40
C GLN A 82 -10.36 21.43 8.35
N HIS A 83 -9.70 20.37 7.88
CA HIS A 83 -8.76 19.61 8.70
C HIS A 83 -7.71 20.52 9.32
N THR A 84 -7.51 20.36 10.62
CA THR A 84 -6.56 21.14 11.39
C THR A 84 -5.14 20.97 10.84
N ASP A 85 -4.48 22.10 10.60
CA ASP A 85 -3.08 22.14 10.20
C ASP A 85 -2.26 22.88 11.26
N THR A 86 -1.15 22.29 11.68
CA THR A 86 -0.28 22.87 12.70
C THR A 86 1.05 22.14 12.78
N VAL A 87 1.92 22.62 13.65
CA VAL A 87 3.15 21.95 14.06
C VAL A 87 2.87 21.06 15.26
N VAL A 88 3.44 19.84 15.24
CA VAL A 88 3.33 18.87 16.33
C VAL A 88 4.69 18.25 16.60
N TRP A 89 5.02 18.08 17.87
CA TRP A 89 6.23 17.40 18.29
C TRP A 89 5.91 16.04 18.86
N TYR A 90 6.69 15.04 18.42
CA TYR A 90 6.72 13.69 18.98
C TYR A 90 8.07 13.45 19.61
N ARG A 91 8.12 12.78 20.79
CA ARG A 91 9.37 12.40 21.46
C ARG A 91 9.29 10.95 21.91
N LYS A 92 10.37 10.23 21.71
CA LYS A 92 10.54 8.83 22.14
C LYS A 92 11.79 8.70 22.99
N HIS A 93 11.62 8.25 24.23
CA HIS A 93 12.71 7.85 25.10
C HIS A 93 12.98 6.35 24.93
N PHE A 94 14.21 5.97 24.79
CA PHE A 94 14.59 4.56 24.63
C PHE A 94 16.02 4.32 25.07
N ARG A 95 16.36 3.05 25.31
CA ARG A 95 17.66 2.65 25.82
C ARG A 95 18.29 1.59 24.94
N ILE A 96 19.60 1.71 24.71
CA ILE A 96 20.44 0.71 24.04
C ILE A 96 21.64 0.42 24.92
N GLU A 97 21.92 -0.87 25.19
CA GLU A 97 22.95 -1.26 26.13
C GLU A 97 24.32 -1.43 25.47
N GLU A 98 24.37 -1.82 24.19
CA GLU A 98 25.61 -2.11 23.47
C GLU A 98 25.59 -1.55 22.05
N LEU A 99 26.58 -0.70 21.74
CA LEU A 99 26.75 -0.07 20.43
C LEU A 99 28.02 -0.49 19.70
N ARG A 100 28.98 -1.09 20.43
CA ARG A 100 30.28 -1.43 19.85
C ARG A 100 30.12 -2.44 18.69
N GLY A 101 30.64 -2.10 17.52
CA GLY A 101 30.54 -2.95 16.32
C GLY A 101 29.12 -3.06 15.74
N LYS A 102 28.23 -2.09 16.06
CA LYS A 102 26.85 -2.07 15.61
C LYS A 102 26.50 -0.79 14.85
N LYS A 103 25.55 -0.92 13.94
CA LYS A 103 24.87 0.19 13.29
C LYS A 103 23.43 0.23 13.79
N VAL A 104 22.89 1.43 13.92
CA VAL A 104 21.49 1.65 14.34
C VAL A 104 20.80 2.55 13.33
N PHE A 105 19.68 2.07 12.81
CA PHE A 105 18.85 2.83 11.86
C PHE A 105 17.43 2.96 12.41
N VAL A 106 16.78 4.07 12.07
CA VAL A 106 15.34 4.23 12.25
C VAL A 106 14.66 4.35 10.90
N GLU A 107 13.53 3.69 10.74
CA GLU A 107 12.63 3.80 9.60
C GLU A 107 11.26 4.27 10.07
N PHE A 108 10.75 5.32 9.45
CA PHE A 108 9.37 5.77 9.55
C PHE A 108 8.67 5.40 8.25
N GLU A 109 7.65 4.56 8.30
CA GLU A 109 6.85 4.21 7.10
C GLU A 109 6.02 5.38 6.59
N GLY A 110 5.81 6.42 7.39
CA GLY A 110 5.16 7.65 6.98
C GLY A 110 5.22 8.74 8.03
N VAL A 111 5.52 9.95 7.58
CA VAL A 111 5.46 11.20 8.36
C VAL A 111 4.85 12.28 7.48
N ARG A 112 3.88 13.02 8.00
CA ARG A 112 3.13 13.97 7.17
C ARG A 112 3.00 15.34 7.83
N GLN A 113 3.09 16.49 7.07
CA GLN A 113 3.56 16.62 5.68
C GLN A 113 5.08 16.70 5.65
N GLY A 114 5.70 17.63 6.36
CA GLY A 114 7.14 17.77 6.56
C GLY A 114 7.56 17.25 7.94
N GLY A 115 8.71 16.59 8.04
CA GLY A 115 9.29 16.11 9.29
C GLY A 115 10.74 16.51 9.45
N GLU A 116 11.09 17.10 10.61
CA GLU A 116 12.47 17.34 11.03
C GLU A 116 12.81 16.35 12.18
N PHE A 117 13.95 15.69 12.08
CA PHE A 117 14.32 14.59 12.96
C PHE A 117 15.57 14.94 13.75
N PHE A 118 15.57 14.60 15.06
CA PHE A 118 16.67 14.89 15.96
C PHE A 118 16.92 13.70 16.89
N LEU A 119 18.17 13.30 17.06
CA LEU A 119 18.59 12.34 18.08
C LEU A 119 19.50 13.01 19.08
N ASN A 120 19.14 12.97 20.36
CA ASN A 120 19.92 13.57 21.46
C ASN A 120 20.25 15.07 21.21
N GLY A 121 19.35 15.79 20.53
CA GLY A 121 19.52 17.19 20.16
C GLY A 121 20.27 17.43 18.84
N GLN A 122 20.86 16.39 18.24
CA GLN A 122 21.55 16.49 16.97
C GLN A 122 20.57 16.32 15.82
N TYR A 123 20.68 17.17 14.80
CA TYR A 123 19.83 17.14 13.62
C TYR A 123 20.20 15.96 12.71
N LEU A 124 19.24 15.09 12.39
CA LEU A 124 19.41 13.93 11.50
C LEU A 124 19.08 14.28 10.06
N GLY A 125 18.03 15.07 9.84
CA GLY A 125 17.58 15.41 8.50
C GLY A 125 16.14 15.88 8.41
N LEU A 126 15.71 16.09 7.18
CA LEU A 126 14.40 16.59 6.77
C LEU A 126 13.76 15.61 5.80
N HIS A 127 12.45 15.40 5.95
CA HIS A 127 11.61 14.69 5.00
C HIS A 127 10.36 15.52 4.69
N GLU A 128 10.03 15.73 3.41
CA GLU A 128 9.03 16.73 3.04
C GLU A 128 7.91 16.23 2.12
N ASN A 129 8.06 15.08 1.48
CA ASN A 129 7.04 14.63 0.51
C ASN A 129 5.73 14.15 1.18
N GLY A 130 5.76 13.74 2.45
CA GLY A 130 4.59 13.41 3.27
C GLY A 130 3.83 12.14 2.87
N VAL A 131 4.34 11.34 1.92
CA VAL A 131 3.66 10.16 1.36
C VAL A 131 4.56 8.95 1.17
N MET A 132 5.82 9.03 1.62
CA MET A 132 6.81 7.96 1.45
C MET A 132 7.54 7.69 2.77
N ALA A 133 8.10 6.49 2.89
CA ALA A 133 8.94 6.13 4.01
C ALA A 133 10.25 6.95 4.04
N VAL A 134 10.78 7.15 5.22
CA VAL A 134 12.03 7.85 5.49
C VAL A 134 12.85 7.13 6.56
N GLY A 135 14.17 7.18 6.46
CA GLY A 135 15.03 6.58 7.49
C GLY A 135 16.35 7.30 7.65
N PHE A 136 16.96 7.10 8.81
CA PHE A 136 18.20 7.75 9.19
C PHE A 136 19.16 6.76 9.87
N ASP A 137 20.45 6.96 9.63
CA ASP A 137 21.52 6.35 10.44
C ASP A 137 21.65 7.11 11.76
N LEU A 138 21.28 6.45 12.86
CA LEU A 138 21.35 7.02 14.20
C LEU A 138 22.74 6.85 14.81
N THR A 139 23.56 5.92 14.31
CA THR A 139 24.83 5.49 14.91
C THR A 139 25.74 6.64 15.33
N PRO A 140 25.94 7.71 14.52
CA PRO A 140 26.87 8.80 14.86
C PRO A 140 26.46 9.58 16.12
N TYR A 141 25.18 9.55 16.49
CA TYR A 141 24.62 10.36 17.58
C TYR A 141 24.05 9.54 18.73
N MET A 142 24.12 8.19 18.60
CA MET A 142 23.69 7.25 19.65
C MET A 142 24.62 7.29 20.86
N LYS A 143 24.04 7.00 22.01
CA LYS A 143 24.76 6.76 23.27
C LYS A 143 24.39 5.39 23.82
N GLU A 144 25.32 4.72 24.48
CA GLU A 144 24.97 3.61 25.39
C GLU A 144 24.16 4.17 26.54
N GLY A 145 23.11 3.46 26.93
CA GLY A 145 22.10 3.97 27.86
C GLY A 145 20.98 4.77 27.17
N ASP A 146 20.59 5.85 27.81
CA ASP A 146 19.36 6.59 27.46
C ASP A 146 19.55 7.50 26.26
N ASN A 147 18.60 7.43 25.33
CA ASN A 147 18.52 8.23 24.12
C ASN A 147 17.14 8.85 23.96
N VAL A 148 17.06 9.98 23.26
CA VAL A 148 15.83 10.68 22.94
C VAL A 148 15.77 10.97 21.44
N LEU A 149 14.81 10.36 20.76
CA LEU A 149 14.46 10.69 19.37
C LEU A 149 13.30 11.70 19.39
N ALA A 150 13.49 12.84 18.74
CA ALA A 150 12.48 13.89 18.62
C ALA A 150 12.15 14.13 17.15
N VAL A 151 10.87 14.27 16.85
CA VAL A 151 10.36 14.54 15.51
C VAL A 151 9.43 15.74 15.57
N ARG A 152 9.75 16.77 14.79
CA ARG A 152 8.88 17.92 14.55
C ARG A 152 8.15 17.68 13.25
N THR A 153 6.83 17.59 13.28
CA THR A 153 6.00 17.44 12.09
C THR A 153 5.23 18.74 11.82
N ASP A 154 5.05 19.06 10.56
CA ASP A 154 4.35 20.25 10.08
C ASP A 154 3.43 19.86 8.93
N ASN A 155 2.10 19.89 9.15
CA ASN A 155 1.12 19.57 8.12
C ASN A 155 0.39 20.79 7.56
N ASN A 156 1.03 21.97 7.60
CA ASN A 156 0.45 23.19 7.04
C ASN A 156 0.00 22.97 5.58
N TRP A 157 -1.23 23.38 5.26
CA TRP A 157 -1.78 23.27 3.91
C TRP A 157 -0.97 24.02 2.84
N PHE A 158 -0.24 25.05 3.25
CA PHE A 158 0.63 25.83 2.39
C PHE A 158 2.10 25.43 2.47
N TYR A 159 2.36 24.23 3.03
CA TYR A 159 3.71 23.72 3.16
C TYR A 159 4.43 23.72 1.80
N ARG A 160 5.67 24.19 1.80
CA ARG A 160 6.55 24.24 0.64
C ARG A 160 7.89 23.63 0.97
N GLU A 161 8.49 23.01 -0.02
CA GLU A 161 9.84 22.49 0.09
C GLU A 161 10.79 23.58 0.58
N LYS A 162 11.46 23.38 1.69
CA LYS A 162 12.28 24.43 2.34
C LYS A 162 13.40 24.94 1.46
N ARG A 163 14.01 24.06 0.67
CA ARG A 163 15.16 24.39 -0.18
C ARG A 163 14.79 25.22 -1.40
N THR A 164 13.68 24.92 -2.06
CA THR A 164 13.30 25.47 -3.37
C THR A 164 12.08 26.38 -3.31
N ASN A 165 11.36 26.37 -2.21
CA ASN A 165 10.06 27.02 -2.04
C ASN A 165 8.98 26.47 -3.01
N SER A 166 9.18 25.29 -3.56
CA SER A 166 8.23 24.63 -4.45
C SER A 166 7.09 23.99 -3.67
N LYS A 167 5.86 24.08 -4.18
CA LYS A 167 4.71 23.36 -3.64
C LYS A 167 4.77 21.90 -4.09
N PHE A 168 4.37 20.98 -3.22
CA PHE A 168 4.13 19.59 -3.61
C PHE A 168 2.79 19.48 -4.35
N GLN A 169 2.78 18.74 -5.46
CA GLN A 169 1.60 18.60 -6.31
C GLN A 169 0.43 17.94 -5.59
N TRP A 170 0.73 17.06 -4.66
CA TRP A 170 -0.24 16.27 -3.89
C TRP A 170 -0.65 16.90 -2.55
N SER A 171 -0.24 18.13 -2.29
CA SER A 171 -0.71 18.93 -1.14
C SER A 171 -1.92 19.77 -1.54
N ASP A 172 -2.95 19.15 -2.09
CA ASP A 172 -4.16 19.80 -2.56
C ASP A 172 -5.34 19.53 -1.63
N ARG A 173 -6.00 20.59 -1.16
CA ARG A 173 -7.17 20.50 -0.28
C ARG A 173 -8.36 19.77 -0.89
N ASN A 174 -8.40 19.60 -2.21
CA ASN A 174 -9.50 18.93 -2.87
C ASN A 174 -9.36 17.41 -2.88
N PHE A 175 -8.12 16.87 -2.85
CA PHE A 175 -7.88 15.46 -3.17
C PHE A 175 -7.23 14.67 -2.05
N ASN A 176 -6.50 15.30 -1.16
CA ASN A 176 -5.71 14.60 -0.15
C ASN A 176 -6.03 15.10 1.26
N ALA A 177 -6.54 14.21 2.09
CA ALA A 177 -6.80 14.49 3.49
C ALA A 177 -5.48 14.84 4.21
N ASN A 178 -5.55 15.85 5.08
CA ASN A 178 -4.37 16.42 5.75
C ASN A 178 -4.21 15.88 7.17
N TYR A 179 -4.13 14.57 7.32
CA TYR A 179 -3.81 13.95 8.61
C TYR A 179 -2.34 14.13 8.95
N GLY A 180 -2.01 14.89 9.99
CA GLY A 180 -0.64 15.27 10.35
C GLY A 180 -0.04 14.40 11.46
N GLY A 181 1.28 14.26 11.45
CA GLY A 181 2.01 13.52 12.48
C GLY A 181 2.77 12.30 11.97
N ILE A 182 2.74 11.21 12.73
CA ILE A 182 3.38 9.91 12.38
C ILE A 182 2.30 8.84 12.21
N PRO A 183 1.57 8.86 11.07
CA PRO A 183 0.38 8.03 10.89
C PRO A 183 0.68 6.59 10.44
N LYS A 184 1.95 6.17 10.43
CA LYS A 184 2.40 4.83 10.06
C LYS A 184 3.43 4.30 11.05
N ASN A 185 3.81 3.04 10.88
CA ASN A 185 4.72 2.37 11.81
C ASN A 185 6.11 3.00 11.82
N VAL A 186 6.79 2.81 12.93
CA VAL A 186 8.22 3.13 13.08
C VAL A 186 8.96 1.87 13.52
N PHE A 187 10.11 1.63 12.91
CA PHE A 187 10.99 0.52 13.24
C PHE A 187 12.40 1.00 13.58
N LEU A 188 13.01 0.34 14.56
CA LEU A 188 14.43 0.52 14.88
C LEU A 188 15.18 -0.75 14.45
N TYR A 189 16.27 -0.57 13.73
CA TYR A 189 17.12 -1.66 13.28
C TYR A 189 18.47 -1.56 14.00
N VAL A 190 18.97 -2.69 14.48
CA VAL A 190 20.34 -2.84 14.98
C VAL A 190 21.01 -3.92 14.13
N THR A 191 22.13 -3.58 13.47
CA THR A 191 22.86 -4.48 12.56
C THR A 191 24.33 -4.57 12.96
N ASP A 192 25.07 -5.48 12.32
CA ASP A 192 26.54 -5.45 12.27
C ASP A 192 27.01 -4.21 11.48
N GLU A 193 28.32 -3.88 11.56
CA GLU A 193 28.94 -2.85 10.72
C GLU A 193 29.01 -3.25 9.23
N VAL A 194 28.89 -4.56 8.93
CA VAL A 194 28.69 -5.08 7.58
C VAL A 194 27.25 -5.58 7.49
N TYR A 195 26.45 -4.95 6.67
CA TYR A 195 25.01 -5.17 6.66
C TYR A 195 24.40 -5.03 5.27
N GLN A 196 23.29 -5.73 5.03
CA GLN A 196 22.42 -5.48 3.91
C GLN A 196 21.65 -4.17 4.14
N THR A 197 21.66 -3.26 3.16
CA THR A 197 21.12 -1.91 3.33
C THR A 197 19.59 -1.89 3.41
N LEU A 198 19.02 -0.78 3.85
CA LEU A 198 17.58 -0.53 3.82
C LEU A 198 17.17 0.13 2.50
N PRO A 199 15.97 -0.15 1.96
CA PRO A 199 15.50 0.41 0.69
C PRO A 199 14.98 1.86 0.82
N LEU A 200 15.78 2.76 1.43
CA LEU A 200 15.40 4.14 1.77
C LEU A 200 16.28 5.15 1.02
N TYR A 201 16.05 5.23 -0.28
CA TYR A 201 16.96 5.91 -1.20
C TYR A 201 17.09 7.41 -0.96
N SER A 202 16.01 8.13 -0.69
CA SER A 202 16.07 9.58 -0.53
C SER A 202 17.03 10.03 0.56
N ASN A 203 17.07 9.34 1.70
CA ASN A 203 17.87 9.71 2.86
C ASN A 203 19.18 8.92 2.98
N LEU A 204 19.13 7.61 2.77
CA LEU A 204 20.29 6.72 2.94
C LEU A 204 21.05 6.45 1.64
N LYS A 205 20.47 6.79 0.48
CA LYS A 205 21.01 6.49 -0.86
C LYS A 205 21.19 4.99 -1.12
N THR A 206 20.40 4.15 -0.45
CA THR A 206 20.51 2.69 -0.48
C THR A 206 19.26 2.04 -1.09
N THR A 207 19.45 0.84 -1.67
CA THR A 207 18.43 0.15 -2.47
C THR A 207 17.94 -1.15 -1.83
N GLY A 208 18.57 -1.65 -0.78
CA GLY A 208 18.15 -2.84 -0.05
C GLY A 208 18.21 -4.14 -0.85
N VAL A 209 17.32 -5.05 -0.52
CA VAL A 209 17.19 -6.36 -1.15
C VAL A 209 16.24 -6.29 -2.34
N TYR A 210 16.55 -7.03 -3.41
CA TYR A 210 15.69 -7.23 -4.58
C TYR A 210 15.54 -8.71 -4.87
N VAL A 211 14.31 -9.21 -4.84
CA VAL A 211 13.96 -10.61 -5.13
C VAL A 211 13.04 -10.63 -6.35
N TYR A 212 13.37 -11.45 -7.34
CA TYR A 212 12.58 -11.57 -8.55
C TYR A 212 12.71 -12.97 -9.16
N ALA A 213 11.86 -13.27 -10.15
CA ALA A 213 11.91 -14.54 -10.86
C ALA A 213 11.98 -14.33 -12.39
N THR A 214 12.65 -15.24 -13.05
CA THR A 214 12.75 -15.34 -14.52
C THR A 214 12.48 -16.78 -14.97
N ASP A 215 12.50 -17.02 -16.29
CA ASP A 215 12.41 -18.35 -16.89
C ASP A 215 11.19 -19.14 -16.39
N PHE A 216 10.03 -18.49 -16.34
CA PHE A 216 8.80 -19.07 -15.83
C PHE A 216 8.27 -20.19 -16.73
N ASP A 217 8.04 -21.36 -16.14
CA ASP A 217 7.18 -22.42 -16.64
C ASP A 217 5.94 -22.53 -15.71
N ILE A 218 4.87 -21.86 -16.10
CA ILE A 218 3.64 -21.80 -15.26
C ILE A 218 3.01 -23.18 -15.12
N LYS A 219 2.90 -23.93 -16.23
CA LYS A 219 2.30 -25.27 -16.23
C LYS A 219 3.15 -26.26 -15.44
N GLY A 220 4.47 -26.21 -15.60
CA GLY A 220 5.42 -27.03 -14.85
C GLY A 220 5.70 -26.55 -13.44
N ARG A 221 5.13 -25.40 -13.02
CA ARG A 221 5.31 -24.82 -11.69
C ARG A 221 6.79 -24.58 -11.35
N LYS A 222 7.53 -24.00 -12.29
CA LYS A 222 8.97 -23.76 -12.17
C LYS A 222 9.32 -22.32 -12.53
N ALA A 223 10.38 -21.82 -11.89
CA ALA A 223 11.00 -20.56 -12.26
C ALA A 223 12.44 -20.50 -11.74
N LYS A 224 13.22 -19.60 -12.28
CA LYS A 224 14.54 -19.25 -11.75
C LYS A 224 14.38 -18.09 -10.77
N ILE A 225 14.73 -18.32 -9.50
CA ILE A 225 14.61 -17.34 -8.44
C ILE A 225 15.95 -16.64 -8.24
N HIS A 226 15.91 -15.32 -8.23
CA HIS A 226 17.06 -14.44 -8.02
C HIS A 226 16.86 -13.67 -6.72
N ALA A 227 17.95 -13.49 -5.97
CA ALA A 227 18.02 -12.58 -4.84
C ALA A 227 19.31 -11.76 -4.94
N GLU A 228 19.16 -10.45 -4.88
CA GLU A 228 20.26 -9.49 -4.89
C GLU A 228 20.17 -8.65 -3.62
N SER A 229 21.29 -8.41 -2.95
CA SER A 229 21.34 -7.54 -1.78
C SER A 229 22.45 -6.52 -1.94
N GLU A 230 22.10 -5.26 -1.75
CA GLU A 230 23.11 -4.21 -1.59
C GLU A 230 23.66 -4.33 -0.16
N VAL A 231 24.99 -4.52 -0.06
CA VAL A 231 25.72 -4.70 1.20
C VAL A 231 26.73 -3.57 1.37
N ARG A 232 26.78 -3.01 2.56
CA ARG A 232 27.72 -1.97 2.95
C ARG A 232 28.63 -2.44 4.06
N ASN A 233 29.93 -2.12 3.94
CA ASN A 233 30.93 -2.33 4.98
C ASN A 233 31.31 -0.98 5.61
N ASP A 234 30.71 -0.65 6.74
CA ASP A 234 31.05 0.55 7.52
C ASP A 234 32.11 0.27 8.60
N SER A 235 32.67 -0.95 8.66
CA SER A 235 33.79 -1.26 9.54
C SER A 235 35.10 -0.62 9.06
N ARG A 236 36.12 -0.64 9.92
CA ARG A 236 37.45 -0.08 9.58
C ARG A 236 38.35 -1.04 8.81
N GLU A 237 37.89 -2.27 8.55
CA GLU A 237 38.67 -3.35 7.97
C GLU A 237 38.00 -3.87 6.68
N THR A 238 38.82 -4.50 5.83
CA THR A 238 38.31 -5.30 4.72
C THR A 238 37.63 -6.54 5.29
N ARG A 239 36.38 -6.79 4.89
CA ARG A 239 35.58 -7.92 5.37
C ARG A 239 35.25 -8.89 4.25
N SER A 240 35.38 -10.18 4.55
CA SER A 240 35.00 -11.28 3.68
C SER A 240 33.75 -11.98 4.24
N PHE A 241 32.82 -12.34 3.37
CA PHE A 241 31.60 -13.02 3.77
C PHE A 241 31.01 -13.83 2.61
N SER A 242 30.12 -14.76 2.95
CA SER A 242 29.32 -15.54 2.01
C SER A 242 27.86 -15.08 2.05
N TYR A 243 27.17 -15.25 0.94
CA TYR A 243 25.75 -14.90 0.80
C TYR A 243 24.89 -16.16 0.65
N ARG A 244 23.87 -16.32 1.47
CA ARG A 244 22.96 -17.46 1.44
C ARG A 244 21.52 -16.98 1.38
N VAL A 245 20.72 -17.65 0.54
CA VAL A 245 19.30 -17.42 0.38
C VAL A 245 18.52 -18.66 0.79
N THR A 246 17.54 -18.48 1.66
CA THR A 246 16.62 -19.54 2.10
C THR A 246 15.21 -19.15 1.71
N LEU A 247 14.56 -19.96 0.90
CA LEU A 247 13.18 -19.81 0.46
C LEU A 247 12.29 -20.78 1.26
N THR A 248 11.29 -20.26 1.96
CA THR A 248 10.25 -21.03 2.63
C THR A 248 8.88 -20.68 2.07
N ASP A 249 7.97 -21.66 2.07
CA ASP A 249 6.59 -21.49 1.63
C ASP A 249 5.71 -20.77 2.66
N ALA A 250 4.41 -20.66 2.37
CA ALA A 250 3.45 -19.98 3.24
C ALA A 250 3.30 -20.66 4.61
N ASP A 251 3.55 -21.98 4.68
CA ASP A 251 3.47 -22.79 5.90
C ASP A 251 4.81 -22.82 6.66
N GLY A 252 5.82 -22.10 6.18
CA GLY A 252 7.17 -22.05 6.78
C GLY A 252 8.06 -23.24 6.42
N LYS A 253 7.62 -24.11 5.50
CA LYS A 253 8.40 -25.27 5.05
C LYS A 253 9.51 -24.83 4.09
N LEU A 254 10.71 -25.39 4.28
CA LEU A 254 11.83 -25.15 3.39
C LEU A 254 11.54 -25.62 1.96
N VAL A 255 11.63 -24.69 1.01
CA VAL A 255 11.51 -24.97 -0.43
C VAL A 255 12.89 -25.13 -1.04
N LYS A 256 13.81 -24.18 -0.79
CA LYS A 256 15.15 -24.20 -1.37
C LYS A 256 16.12 -23.37 -0.53
N THR A 257 17.37 -23.85 -0.42
CA THR A 257 18.50 -23.03 0.02
C THR A 257 19.53 -22.99 -1.12
N PHE A 258 20.08 -21.81 -1.39
CA PHE A 258 21.10 -21.60 -2.41
C PHE A 258 22.04 -20.46 -2.01
N ASN A 259 23.23 -20.43 -2.58
CA ASN A 259 24.29 -19.51 -2.19
C ASN A 259 24.72 -18.66 -3.39
N GLY A 260 25.19 -17.46 -3.08
CA GLY A 260 25.98 -16.63 -3.97
C GLY A 260 27.48 -16.83 -3.76
N ASP A 261 28.24 -16.08 -4.52
CA ASP A 261 29.70 -16.11 -4.43
C ASP A 261 30.22 -15.49 -3.11
N LYS A 262 31.38 -15.96 -2.67
CA LYS A 262 32.11 -15.32 -1.58
C LYS A 262 32.55 -13.92 -2.03
N THR A 263 32.26 -12.92 -1.19
CA THR A 263 32.47 -11.51 -1.51
C THR A 263 33.43 -10.87 -0.51
N VAL A 264 34.22 -9.93 -1.00
CA VAL A 264 35.12 -9.11 -0.17
C VAL A 264 34.78 -7.64 -0.41
N LEU A 265 34.53 -6.90 0.69
CA LEU A 265 34.33 -5.45 0.65
C LEU A 265 35.36 -4.74 1.52
N LYS A 266 35.99 -3.69 0.98
CA LYS A 266 36.88 -2.81 1.71
C LYS A 266 36.11 -1.96 2.71
N ALA A 267 36.81 -1.38 3.68
CA ALA A 267 36.24 -0.39 4.59
C ALA A 267 35.56 0.76 3.81
N GLY A 268 34.31 1.08 4.15
CA GLY A 268 33.49 2.11 3.51
C GLY A 268 32.90 1.73 2.12
N GLU A 269 33.17 0.52 1.63
CA GLU A 269 32.70 0.07 0.32
C GLU A 269 31.24 -0.42 0.38
N THR A 270 30.49 -0.17 -0.71
CA THR A 270 29.18 -0.73 -0.97
C THR A 270 29.22 -1.59 -2.22
N GLY A 271 28.69 -2.81 -2.12
CA GLY A 271 28.64 -3.74 -3.26
C GLY A 271 27.31 -4.47 -3.32
N THR A 272 27.03 -5.14 -4.43
CA THR A 272 25.84 -5.98 -4.61
C THR A 272 26.25 -7.44 -4.65
N VAL A 273 25.64 -8.25 -3.79
CA VAL A 273 25.78 -9.72 -3.80
C VAL A 273 24.56 -10.35 -4.42
N LYS A 274 24.73 -11.49 -5.10
CA LYS A 274 23.70 -12.16 -5.88
C LYS A 274 23.71 -13.66 -5.64
N ALA A 275 22.51 -14.25 -5.69
CA ALA A 275 22.33 -15.69 -5.73
C ALA A 275 21.15 -16.04 -6.63
N VAL A 276 21.25 -17.20 -7.28
CA VAL A 276 20.22 -17.67 -8.22
C VAL A 276 20.07 -19.18 -8.14
N ALA A 277 18.82 -19.66 -8.26
CA ALA A 277 18.55 -21.09 -8.35
C ALA A 277 17.29 -21.40 -9.16
N ASP A 278 17.28 -22.56 -9.81
CA ASP A 278 16.07 -23.16 -10.34
C ASP A 278 15.24 -23.73 -9.21
N VAL A 279 13.93 -23.38 -9.17
CA VAL A 279 12.99 -23.82 -8.14
C VAL A 279 11.76 -24.44 -8.81
N SER A 280 11.32 -25.57 -8.27
CA SER A 280 10.16 -26.33 -8.75
C SER A 280 9.06 -26.37 -7.67
N ASN A 281 7.87 -26.83 -8.07
CA ASN A 281 6.68 -26.92 -7.21
C ASN A 281 6.23 -25.56 -6.65
N LEU A 282 6.50 -24.50 -7.40
CA LEU A 282 6.09 -23.17 -7.02
C LEU A 282 4.57 -22.98 -7.08
N HIS A 283 4.05 -22.17 -6.17
CA HIS A 283 2.75 -21.54 -6.23
C HIS A 283 2.93 -20.12 -6.74
N PHE A 284 2.28 -19.80 -7.85
CA PHE A 284 2.39 -18.46 -8.42
C PHE A 284 1.33 -17.54 -7.85
N TRP A 285 1.74 -16.37 -7.41
CA TRP A 285 0.83 -15.33 -6.95
C TRP A 285 -0.15 -14.94 -8.07
N SER A 286 -1.41 -14.80 -7.73
CA SER A 286 -2.46 -14.42 -8.69
C SER A 286 -3.57 -13.64 -7.99
N TRP A 287 -4.46 -13.06 -8.76
CA TRP A 287 -5.68 -12.49 -8.23
C TRP A 287 -6.51 -13.54 -7.49
N GLY A 288 -7.02 -13.16 -6.30
CA GLY A 288 -7.73 -14.05 -5.39
C GLY A 288 -6.89 -15.17 -4.79
N TYR A 289 -5.58 -15.18 -5.08
CA TYR A 289 -4.62 -16.16 -4.56
C TYR A 289 -3.31 -15.45 -4.17
N GLY A 290 -3.33 -14.82 -3.02
CA GLY A 290 -2.22 -14.06 -2.46
C GLY A 290 -1.11 -14.94 -1.87
N TYR A 291 -0.61 -15.91 -2.63
CA TYR A 291 0.40 -16.84 -2.13
C TYR A 291 1.77 -16.18 -2.03
N LEU A 292 2.32 -16.13 -0.81
CA LEU A 292 3.59 -15.47 -0.51
C LEU A 292 4.60 -16.46 0.05
N TYR A 293 5.84 -16.31 -0.41
CA TYR A 293 7.03 -16.94 0.14
C TYR A 293 7.73 -16.01 1.11
N THR A 294 8.47 -16.60 2.02
CA THR A 294 9.45 -15.90 2.83
C THR A 294 10.84 -16.19 2.27
N VAL A 295 11.55 -15.13 1.88
CA VAL A 295 12.93 -15.19 1.39
C VAL A 295 13.82 -14.58 2.47
N ASN A 296 14.65 -15.41 3.10
CA ASN A 296 15.65 -14.96 4.03
C ASN A 296 16.99 -14.87 3.28
N THR A 297 17.58 -13.69 3.23
CA THR A 297 18.92 -13.43 2.69
C THR A 297 19.88 -13.18 3.83
N ALA A 298 20.94 -13.97 3.94
CA ALA A 298 21.88 -13.96 5.05
C ALA A 298 23.32 -13.75 4.63
N LEU A 299 24.06 -12.95 5.41
CA LEU A 299 25.49 -12.79 5.32
C LEU A 299 26.15 -13.67 6.38
N LEU A 300 27.16 -14.47 5.98
CA LEU A 300 27.83 -15.43 6.84
C LEU A 300 29.33 -15.15 6.88
N ASP A 301 29.92 -15.28 8.03
CA ASP A 301 31.37 -15.24 8.21
C ASP A 301 32.07 -16.52 7.67
N ASP A 302 33.40 -16.56 7.72
CA ASP A 302 34.19 -17.70 7.23
C ASP A 302 33.97 -18.99 8.05
N LYS A 303 33.32 -18.91 9.21
CA LYS A 303 32.93 -20.06 10.04
C LYS A 303 31.48 -20.50 9.76
N GLY A 304 30.79 -19.83 8.87
CA GLY A 304 29.39 -20.11 8.51
C GLY A 304 28.36 -19.54 9.51
N LYS A 305 28.79 -18.67 10.46
CA LYS A 305 27.91 -17.98 11.37
C LYS A 305 27.22 -16.82 10.64
N VAL A 306 25.90 -16.71 10.75
CA VAL A 306 25.12 -15.57 10.25
C VAL A 306 25.38 -14.37 11.15
N PHE A 307 25.72 -13.23 10.56
CA PHE A 307 25.89 -11.98 11.27
C PHE A 307 24.94 -10.85 10.81
N ASP A 308 24.29 -11.03 9.65
CA ASP A 308 23.23 -10.14 9.18
C ASP A 308 22.23 -10.94 8.33
N ASP A 309 20.94 -10.69 8.49
CA ASP A 309 19.91 -11.30 7.65
C ASP A 309 18.72 -10.37 7.42
N VAL A 310 18.11 -10.52 6.25
CA VAL A 310 16.89 -9.78 5.86
C VAL A 310 15.82 -10.75 5.44
N VAL A 311 14.63 -10.57 6.01
CA VAL A 311 13.43 -11.32 5.64
C VAL A 311 12.59 -10.50 4.67
N THR A 312 12.38 -11.02 3.47
CA THR A 312 11.52 -10.44 2.44
C THR A 312 10.33 -11.36 2.19
N ARG A 313 9.12 -10.86 2.35
CA ARG A 313 7.91 -11.57 1.89
C ARG A 313 7.62 -11.15 0.46
N THR A 314 7.46 -12.12 -0.43
CA THR A 314 7.20 -11.86 -1.84
C THR A 314 6.45 -13.02 -2.48
N GLY A 315 5.85 -12.79 -3.65
CA GLY A 315 5.24 -13.81 -4.49
C GLY A 315 5.84 -13.76 -5.90
N PHE A 316 5.82 -14.87 -6.59
CA PHE A 316 6.32 -14.97 -7.95
C PHE A 316 5.17 -15.06 -8.93
N ARG A 317 5.23 -14.33 -10.02
CA ARG A 317 4.22 -14.28 -11.08
C ARG A 317 4.83 -13.93 -12.41
N LYS A 318 4.26 -14.44 -13.49
CA LYS A 318 4.58 -14.08 -14.85
C LYS A 318 3.56 -13.08 -15.38
N THR A 319 4.03 -12.01 -15.99
CA THR A 319 3.18 -10.98 -16.61
C THR A 319 3.63 -10.73 -18.05
N LYS A 320 2.66 -10.33 -18.88
CA LYS A 320 2.91 -9.81 -20.22
C LYS A 320 1.89 -8.71 -20.51
N PHE A 321 2.32 -7.64 -21.16
CA PHE A 321 1.50 -6.51 -21.58
C PHE A 321 1.68 -6.28 -23.07
N GLY A 322 0.59 -6.22 -23.83
CA GLY A 322 0.65 -6.05 -25.29
C GLY A 322 -0.60 -6.57 -25.98
N GLU A 323 -0.71 -6.39 -27.26
CA GLU A 323 -1.87 -6.82 -28.06
C GLU A 323 -3.22 -6.31 -27.50
N GLY A 324 -3.20 -5.15 -26.82
CA GLY A 324 -4.35 -4.61 -26.10
C GLY A 324 -4.77 -5.40 -24.85
N LYS A 325 -3.92 -6.30 -24.33
CA LYS A 325 -4.26 -7.27 -23.28
C LYS A 325 -3.25 -7.26 -22.15
N VAL A 326 -3.72 -7.73 -20.99
CA VAL A 326 -2.90 -8.05 -19.82
C VAL A 326 -2.91 -9.55 -19.61
N TRP A 327 -1.74 -10.15 -19.41
CA TRP A 327 -1.60 -11.57 -19.04
C TRP A 327 -1.02 -11.68 -17.65
N LEU A 328 -1.60 -12.57 -16.87
CA LEU A 328 -1.08 -13.01 -15.58
C LEU A 328 -1.00 -14.54 -15.58
N ASN A 329 0.20 -15.09 -15.36
CA ASN A 329 0.45 -16.52 -15.36
C ASN A 329 -0.11 -17.23 -16.62
N ASP A 330 0.23 -16.66 -17.79
CA ASP A 330 -0.17 -17.13 -19.13
C ASP A 330 -1.69 -17.05 -19.44
N ARG A 331 -2.50 -16.42 -18.58
CA ARG A 331 -3.92 -16.18 -18.82
C ARG A 331 -4.19 -14.72 -19.11
N VAL A 332 -5.03 -14.44 -20.10
CA VAL A 332 -5.55 -13.09 -20.34
C VAL A 332 -6.51 -12.72 -19.22
N ILE A 333 -6.32 -11.57 -18.61
CA ILE A 333 -7.21 -11.01 -17.60
C ILE A 333 -7.76 -9.66 -18.04
N GLN A 334 -9.00 -9.39 -17.73
CA GLN A 334 -9.61 -8.07 -17.87
C GLN A 334 -9.53 -7.35 -16.52
N MET A 335 -9.09 -6.12 -16.51
CA MET A 335 -9.04 -5.28 -15.32
C MET A 335 -10.45 -4.92 -14.90
N LYS A 336 -10.86 -5.30 -13.71
CA LYS A 336 -12.14 -5.00 -13.10
C LYS A 336 -11.91 -4.66 -11.64
N GLY A 337 -12.26 -3.46 -11.23
CA GLY A 337 -11.90 -3.04 -9.88
C GLY A 337 -12.31 -1.63 -9.53
N TYR A 338 -11.61 -1.09 -8.57
CA TYR A 338 -11.94 0.18 -7.97
C TYR A 338 -10.75 1.12 -7.94
N ALA A 339 -11.02 2.40 -8.17
CA ALA A 339 -10.13 3.46 -7.75
C ALA A 339 -10.40 3.75 -6.25
N GLN A 340 -9.34 3.94 -5.45
CA GLN A 340 -9.44 4.20 -4.02
C GLN A 340 -8.42 5.25 -3.60
N ARG A 341 -8.77 6.12 -2.63
CA ARG A 341 -7.82 7.07 -2.06
C ARG A 341 -6.74 6.35 -1.26
N THR A 342 -5.50 6.81 -1.40
CA THR A 342 -4.35 6.23 -0.69
C THR A 342 -4.36 6.46 0.82
N SER A 343 -5.15 7.40 1.31
CA SER A 343 -5.43 7.54 2.74
C SER A 343 -6.12 6.28 3.29
N ASN A 344 -6.94 5.62 2.46
CA ASN A 344 -7.74 4.44 2.82
C ASN A 344 -8.39 4.61 4.22
N GLU A 345 -8.82 5.83 4.48
CA GLU A 345 -9.20 6.33 5.80
C GLU A 345 -10.47 5.68 6.34
N TRP A 346 -10.56 5.69 7.66
CA TRP A 346 -11.72 5.25 8.42
C TRP A 346 -12.19 6.35 9.37
N PRO A 347 -13.48 6.39 9.70
CA PRO A 347 -13.99 7.29 10.74
C PRO A 347 -13.22 7.16 12.05
N ALA A 348 -12.93 8.29 12.69
CA ALA A 348 -12.26 8.45 13.97
C ALA A 348 -10.76 8.04 14.04
N VAL A 349 -10.22 7.39 13.03
CA VAL A 349 -8.78 7.03 12.98
C VAL A 349 -8.07 7.59 11.76
N GLY A 350 -8.81 8.23 10.84
CA GLY A 350 -8.23 8.80 9.63
C GLY A 350 -7.40 7.79 8.87
N LEU A 351 -6.16 8.15 8.54
CA LEU A 351 -5.23 7.25 7.86
C LEU A 351 -4.30 6.47 8.82
N SER A 352 -4.48 6.62 10.15
CA SER A 352 -3.76 5.83 11.17
C SER A 352 -4.29 4.39 11.28
N VAL A 353 -4.55 3.77 10.15
CA VAL A 353 -5.22 2.47 10.00
C VAL A 353 -4.27 1.34 10.36
N PRO A 354 -4.65 0.38 11.20
CA PRO A 354 -3.84 -0.81 11.46
C PRO A 354 -3.89 -1.80 10.28
N ALA A 355 -2.84 -2.62 10.12
CA ALA A 355 -2.67 -3.51 8.96
C ALA A 355 -3.86 -4.47 8.74
N TRP A 356 -4.45 -5.02 9.81
CA TRP A 356 -5.60 -5.93 9.71
C TRP A 356 -6.85 -5.24 9.11
N LEU A 357 -7.00 -3.94 9.32
CA LEU A 357 -8.12 -3.17 8.79
C LEU A 357 -7.92 -2.88 7.29
N SER A 358 -6.66 -2.72 6.86
CA SER A 358 -6.32 -2.70 5.43
C SER A 358 -6.64 -4.05 4.77
N ASP A 359 -6.33 -5.18 5.42
CA ASP A 359 -6.67 -6.51 4.92
C ASP A 359 -8.17 -6.71 4.78
N TYR A 360 -8.95 -6.24 5.75
CA TYR A 360 -10.41 -6.26 5.66
C TYR A 360 -10.92 -5.44 4.48
N SER A 361 -10.49 -4.17 4.36
CA SER A 361 -10.93 -3.27 3.30
C SER A 361 -10.56 -3.80 1.89
N ASN A 362 -9.32 -4.26 1.71
CA ASN A 362 -8.84 -4.78 0.42
C ASN A 362 -9.41 -6.17 0.13
N GLY A 363 -9.68 -6.97 1.17
CA GLY A 363 -10.35 -8.27 1.07
C GLY A 363 -11.77 -8.14 0.52
N LEU A 364 -12.53 -7.15 0.95
CA LEU A 364 -13.87 -6.86 0.40
C LEU A 364 -13.82 -6.54 -1.10
N MET A 365 -12.77 -5.87 -1.59
CA MET A 365 -12.63 -5.66 -3.05
C MET A 365 -12.52 -7.01 -3.77
N VAL A 366 -11.72 -7.94 -3.25
CA VAL A 366 -11.59 -9.31 -3.82
C VAL A 366 -12.91 -10.07 -3.70
N GLU A 367 -13.61 -9.95 -2.59
CA GLU A 367 -14.91 -10.57 -2.36
C GLU A 367 -15.98 -10.08 -3.36
N SER A 368 -15.92 -8.82 -3.76
CA SER A 368 -16.78 -8.30 -4.84
C SER A 368 -16.35 -8.74 -6.25
N ASN A 369 -15.44 -9.71 -6.38
CA ASN A 369 -14.85 -10.20 -7.62
C ASN A 369 -13.98 -9.15 -8.36
N ALA A 370 -13.55 -8.08 -7.68
CA ALA A 370 -12.56 -7.17 -8.24
C ALA A 370 -11.17 -7.79 -8.25
N ASN A 371 -10.39 -7.48 -9.26
CA ASN A 371 -8.99 -7.91 -9.36
C ASN A 371 -7.98 -6.76 -9.32
N LEU A 372 -8.44 -5.51 -9.31
CA LEU A 372 -7.58 -4.33 -9.38
C LEU A 372 -8.03 -3.24 -8.42
N VAL A 373 -7.09 -2.69 -7.66
CA VAL A 373 -7.22 -1.37 -7.05
C VAL A 373 -6.27 -0.39 -7.74
N ARG A 374 -6.79 0.76 -8.13
CA ARG A 374 -6.01 1.90 -8.56
C ARG A 374 -5.96 2.92 -7.43
N TRP A 375 -4.79 3.14 -6.88
CA TRP A 375 -4.59 4.13 -5.84
C TRP A 375 -4.62 5.55 -6.40
N MET A 376 -5.29 6.48 -5.71
CA MET A 376 -5.43 7.88 -6.14
C MET A 376 -4.84 8.82 -5.11
N HIS A 377 -3.97 9.73 -5.42
CA HIS A 377 -3.14 9.88 -6.65
C HIS A 377 -1.70 10.01 -6.19
N VAL A 378 -1.38 9.40 -5.04
CA VAL A 378 -0.04 9.33 -4.45
C VAL A 378 0.30 7.87 -4.14
N THR A 379 1.57 7.59 -3.87
CA THR A 379 2.04 6.27 -3.48
C THR A 379 1.24 5.72 -2.29
N PRO A 380 0.70 4.49 -2.38
CA PRO A 380 0.02 3.86 -1.24
C PRO A 380 1.01 3.56 -0.11
N TRP A 381 0.49 3.54 1.10
CA TRP A 381 1.27 3.19 2.28
C TRP A 381 1.69 1.72 2.26
N LYS A 382 2.85 1.43 2.85
CA LYS A 382 3.44 0.07 2.85
C LYS A 382 2.46 -1.02 3.31
N GLN A 383 1.69 -0.74 4.36
CA GLN A 383 0.69 -1.68 4.88
C GLN A 383 -0.41 -2.02 3.88
N ASP A 384 -0.85 -1.04 3.04
CA ASP A 384 -1.86 -1.27 2.01
C ASP A 384 -1.28 -2.06 0.84
N VAL A 385 -0.02 -1.77 0.47
CA VAL A 385 0.71 -2.55 -0.55
C VAL A 385 0.85 -4.01 -0.11
N GLU A 386 1.28 -4.26 1.11
CA GLU A 386 1.43 -5.62 1.66
C GLU A 386 0.08 -6.32 1.88
N SER A 387 -0.97 -5.56 2.18
CA SER A 387 -2.33 -6.08 2.26
C SER A 387 -2.78 -6.61 0.90
N CYS A 388 -2.59 -5.86 -0.18
CA CYS A 388 -2.89 -6.31 -1.55
C CYS A 388 -2.11 -7.59 -1.92
N ASP A 389 -0.87 -7.72 -1.46
CA ASP A 389 -0.11 -8.97 -1.64
C ASP A 389 -0.79 -10.17 -0.97
N ARG A 390 -1.25 -10.00 0.28
CA ARG A 390 -1.87 -11.07 1.08
C ARG A 390 -3.24 -11.48 0.56
N VAL A 391 -4.08 -10.52 0.19
CA VAL A 391 -5.45 -10.81 -0.28
C VAL A 391 -5.49 -11.20 -1.77
N GLY A 392 -4.40 -11.02 -2.51
CA GLY A 392 -4.37 -11.31 -3.94
C GLY A 392 -5.07 -10.23 -4.77
N LEU A 393 -4.86 -8.96 -4.49
CA LEU A 393 -5.43 -7.83 -5.21
C LEU A 393 -4.35 -7.12 -6.03
N ILE A 394 -4.48 -7.10 -7.35
CA ILE A 394 -3.58 -6.34 -8.23
C ILE A 394 -3.69 -4.86 -7.89
N GLN A 395 -2.58 -4.12 -7.98
CA GLN A 395 -2.61 -2.69 -7.77
C GLN A 395 -1.86 -1.90 -8.83
N ALA A 396 -2.39 -0.71 -9.12
CA ALA A 396 -1.71 0.35 -9.83
C ALA A 396 -1.19 1.35 -8.79
N MET A 397 0.14 1.51 -8.73
CA MET A 397 0.85 2.35 -7.78
C MET A 397 1.26 3.66 -8.45
N PRO A 398 0.65 4.79 -8.08
CA PRO A 398 1.05 6.08 -8.62
C PRO A 398 2.29 6.64 -7.93
N ALA A 399 3.00 7.52 -8.62
CA ALA A 399 3.96 8.44 -8.03
C ALA A 399 3.22 9.49 -7.18
N GLY A 400 3.29 10.74 -7.52
CA GLY A 400 2.48 11.80 -6.91
C GLY A 400 1.96 12.72 -8.00
N ASP A 401 0.72 13.17 -7.88
CA ASP A 401 0.07 13.88 -8.96
C ASP A 401 -0.76 15.09 -8.50
N ALA A 402 -0.92 16.03 -9.42
CA ALA A 402 -1.77 17.21 -9.32
C ALA A 402 -2.62 17.43 -10.58
N GLU A 403 -3.11 16.39 -11.21
CA GLU A 403 -3.98 16.47 -12.40
C GLU A 403 -3.39 17.23 -13.60
N LYS A 404 -2.07 17.40 -13.69
CA LYS A 404 -1.40 18.01 -14.86
C LYS A 404 0.03 17.53 -14.95
N ASP A 405 0.53 17.43 -16.19
CA ASP A 405 1.96 17.38 -16.41
C ASP A 405 2.65 18.64 -15.86
N ARG A 406 3.78 18.48 -15.23
CA ARG A 406 4.52 19.57 -14.57
C ARG A 406 5.94 19.61 -15.08
N GLN A 407 6.58 20.77 -14.90
CA GLN A 407 7.95 21.01 -15.29
C GLN A 407 8.81 21.41 -14.08
N GLY A 408 10.14 21.39 -14.27
CA GLY A 408 11.11 21.83 -13.27
C GLY A 408 10.98 21.07 -11.93
N ARG A 409 11.13 21.78 -10.81
CA ARG A 409 11.19 21.13 -9.49
C ARG A 409 9.96 20.27 -9.17
N GLN A 410 8.77 20.64 -9.62
CA GLN A 410 7.58 19.80 -9.39
C GLN A 410 7.63 18.48 -10.16
N TRP A 411 8.20 18.46 -11.35
CA TRP A 411 8.46 17.21 -12.06
C TRP A 411 9.54 16.37 -11.38
N GLU A 412 10.64 17.01 -10.96
CA GLU A 412 11.69 16.32 -10.19
C GLU A 412 11.16 15.68 -8.91
N GLN A 413 10.27 16.37 -8.15
CA GLN A 413 9.61 15.79 -6.99
C GLN A 413 8.83 14.53 -7.33
N ARG A 414 8.18 14.48 -8.51
CA ARG A 414 7.43 13.30 -8.98
C ARG A 414 8.37 12.15 -9.36
N THR A 415 9.46 12.43 -10.06
CA THR A 415 10.45 11.40 -10.43
C THR A 415 11.20 10.85 -9.21
N GLU A 416 11.53 11.71 -8.25
CA GLU A 416 12.11 11.31 -6.96
C GLU A 416 11.17 10.38 -6.19
N LEU A 417 9.89 10.71 -6.13
CA LEU A 417 8.88 9.89 -5.46
C LEU A 417 8.67 8.54 -6.18
N MET A 418 8.59 8.53 -7.52
CA MET A 418 8.49 7.29 -8.30
C MET A 418 9.69 6.38 -8.05
N ARG A 419 10.89 6.92 -8.07
CA ARG A 419 12.12 6.16 -7.77
C ARG A 419 12.06 5.51 -6.39
N ASP A 420 11.72 6.30 -5.38
CA ASP A 420 11.68 5.83 -3.99
C ASP A 420 10.57 4.79 -3.79
N ALA A 421 9.41 5.00 -4.41
CA ALA A 421 8.29 4.07 -4.37
C ALA A 421 8.63 2.72 -5.05
N ILE A 422 9.33 2.75 -6.18
CA ILE A 422 9.80 1.54 -6.86
C ILE A 422 10.79 0.79 -5.97
N ILE A 423 11.85 1.44 -5.49
CA ILE A 423 12.88 0.80 -4.66
C ILE A 423 12.26 0.18 -3.40
N TYR A 424 11.36 0.90 -2.75
CA TYR A 424 10.74 0.47 -1.50
C TYR A 424 9.75 -0.68 -1.67
N ASN A 425 9.08 -0.78 -2.84
CA ASN A 425 8.01 -1.74 -3.07
C ASN A 425 8.29 -2.78 -4.18
N ARG A 426 9.46 -2.80 -4.80
CA ARG A 426 9.76 -3.71 -5.93
C ARG A 426 9.68 -5.20 -5.61
N ASN A 427 9.64 -5.58 -4.33
CA ASN A 427 9.46 -6.96 -3.90
C ASN A 427 7.98 -7.37 -3.71
N ASN A 428 7.03 -6.45 -3.88
CA ASN A 428 5.60 -6.71 -3.67
C ASN A 428 4.95 -7.21 -4.96
N PRO A 429 4.44 -8.45 -5.01
CA PRO A 429 3.95 -9.08 -6.25
C PRO A 429 2.64 -8.48 -6.77
N SER A 430 1.82 -7.87 -5.92
CA SER A 430 0.53 -7.29 -6.29
C SER A 430 0.64 -6.07 -7.21
N ILE A 431 1.76 -5.34 -7.18
CA ILE A 431 1.98 -4.20 -8.08
C ILE A 431 2.22 -4.73 -9.51
N LEU A 432 1.27 -4.46 -10.42
CA LEU A 432 1.41 -4.76 -11.84
C LEU A 432 1.62 -3.49 -12.69
N PHE A 433 1.20 -2.34 -12.17
CA PHE A 433 1.25 -1.08 -12.89
C PHE A 433 1.92 0.01 -12.05
N TYR A 434 2.85 0.73 -12.67
CA TYR A 434 3.38 1.99 -12.17
C TYR A 434 2.73 3.14 -12.91
N GLU A 435 2.05 4.04 -12.21
CA GLU A 435 1.32 5.17 -12.79
C GLU A 435 2.12 6.46 -12.65
N CYS A 436 2.52 7.05 -13.78
CA CYS A 436 3.39 8.22 -13.81
C CYS A 436 2.66 9.55 -13.59
N GLY A 437 1.34 9.55 -13.73
CA GLY A 437 0.47 10.69 -13.52
C GLY A 437 -1.00 10.33 -13.68
N ASN A 438 -1.87 11.06 -12.99
CA ASN A 438 -3.33 10.92 -13.14
C ASN A 438 -3.82 11.44 -14.50
N GLU A 439 -3.26 12.55 -14.97
CA GLU A 439 -3.44 13.06 -16.32
C GLU A 439 -2.30 12.58 -17.24
N SER A 440 -2.45 12.77 -18.56
CA SER A 440 -1.39 12.47 -19.50
C SER A 440 -0.11 13.25 -19.17
N ILE A 441 1.01 12.63 -19.45
CA ILE A 441 2.32 13.27 -19.38
C ILE A 441 2.94 13.31 -20.79
N SER A 442 3.92 14.18 -20.99
CA SER A 442 4.64 14.26 -22.25
C SER A 442 5.41 12.97 -22.55
N ARG A 443 5.77 12.78 -23.81
CA ARG A 443 6.60 11.64 -24.24
C ARG A 443 7.95 11.65 -23.55
N GLU A 444 8.58 12.81 -23.41
CA GLU A 444 9.87 13.01 -22.76
C GLU A 444 9.81 12.56 -21.29
N HIS A 445 8.76 12.95 -20.58
CA HIS A 445 8.52 12.54 -19.19
C HIS A 445 8.23 11.04 -19.08
N MET A 446 7.53 10.46 -20.05
CA MET A 446 7.29 9.01 -20.07
C MET A 446 8.61 8.23 -20.24
N ILE A 447 9.51 8.71 -21.12
CA ILE A 447 10.85 8.13 -21.31
C ILE A 447 11.64 8.17 -20.00
N GLU A 448 11.63 9.32 -19.31
CA GLU A 448 12.35 9.47 -18.03
C GLU A 448 11.80 8.51 -16.96
N MET A 449 10.47 8.45 -16.78
CA MET A 449 9.83 7.55 -15.82
C MET A 449 10.12 6.08 -16.14
N LYS A 450 10.07 5.71 -17.43
CA LYS A 450 10.44 4.36 -17.87
C LYS A 450 11.91 4.05 -17.55
N GLY A 451 12.81 5.00 -17.75
CA GLY A 451 14.23 4.87 -17.41
C GLY A 451 14.45 4.62 -15.90
N ILE A 452 13.66 5.26 -15.05
CA ILE A 452 13.70 5.02 -13.60
C ILE A 452 13.26 3.58 -13.27
N ARG A 453 12.14 3.12 -13.85
CA ARG A 453 11.67 1.73 -13.68
C ARG A 453 12.71 0.73 -14.18
N ASP A 454 13.22 0.91 -15.38
CA ASP A 454 14.18 -0.01 -16.01
C ASP A 454 15.49 -0.10 -15.21
N LYS A 455 15.88 0.98 -14.51
CA LYS A 455 17.04 0.99 -13.63
C LYS A 455 16.82 0.26 -12.30
N PHE A 456 15.67 0.45 -11.65
CA PHE A 456 15.47 0.02 -10.26
C PHE A 456 14.58 -1.21 -10.11
N ASP A 457 13.79 -1.54 -11.14
CA ASP A 457 12.91 -2.73 -11.17
C ASP A 457 12.87 -3.38 -12.57
N PRO A 458 14.02 -3.75 -13.16
CA PRO A 458 14.10 -4.27 -14.53
C PRO A 458 13.44 -5.63 -14.72
N PHE A 459 13.30 -6.42 -13.65
CA PHE A 459 12.83 -7.80 -13.69
C PHE A 459 11.47 -8.01 -12.98
N GLY A 460 10.87 -6.97 -12.44
CA GLY A 460 9.63 -7.08 -11.67
C GLY A 460 8.39 -7.40 -12.51
N GLY A 461 8.48 -7.34 -13.84
CA GLY A 461 7.35 -7.64 -14.72
C GLY A 461 6.18 -6.68 -14.50
N ARG A 462 6.45 -5.36 -14.43
CA ARG A 462 5.46 -4.32 -14.18
C ARG A 462 5.42 -3.34 -15.35
N ALA A 463 4.20 -3.07 -15.84
CA ALA A 463 3.99 -2.07 -16.87
C ALA A 463 4.05 -0.65 -16.26
N ILE A 464 4.58 0.30 -17.02
CA ILE A 464 4.62 1.71 -16.65
C ILE A 464 3.86 2.55 -17.67
N GLY A 465 3.06 3.50 -17.19
CA GLY A 465 2.21 4.30 -18.05
C GLY A 465 1.52 5.42 -17.30
N SER A 466 0.57 6.06 -17.96
CA SER A 466 -0.26 7.14 -17.42
C SER A 466 -1.62 7.12 -18.10
N ARG A 467 -2.51 8.06 -17.74
CA ARG A 467 -3.77 8.25 -18.46
C ARG A 467 -3.52 8.59 -19.93
N GLU A 468 -4.42 8.17 -20.80
CA GLU A 468 -4.34 8.27 -22.26
C GLU A 468 -3.22 7.41 -22.84
N MET A 469 -2.08 7.91 -23.17
CA MET A 469 -0.91 7.19 -23.66
C MET A 469 -1.13 6.34 -24.93
N LEU A 470 -2.26 6.49 -25.64
CA LEU A 470 -2.59 5.65 -26.79
C LEU A 470 -1.55 5.80 -27.92
N ASP A 471 -1.05 7.01 -28.13
CA ASP A 471 -0.12 7.37 -29.18
C ASP A 471 1.36 7.45 -28.70
N ILE A 472 1.63 7.19 -27.43
CA ILE A 472 2.97 7.19 -26.85
C ILE A 472 3.51 5.76 -26.79
N ASN A 473 4.44 5.43 -27.67
CA ASN A 473 4.97 4.07 -27.80
C ASN A 473 5.82 3.61 -26.62
N GLU A 474 6.34 4.53 -25.84
CA GLU A 474 7.17 4.26 -24.65
C GLU A 474 6.34 3.85 -23.44
N ALA A 475 5.06 4.19 -23.44
CA ALA A 475 4.12 3.68 -22.43
C ALA A 475 3.80 2.20 -22.67
N GLU A 476 3.71 1.44 -21.61
CA GLU A 476 3.43 0.00 -21.66
C GLU A 476 1.97 -0.32 -21.29
N TYR A 477 1.22 0.67 -20.81
CA TYR A 477 -0.23 0.69 -20.70
C TYR A 477 -0.70 2.14 -20.74
N GLY A 478 -2.01 2.31 -20.92
CA GLY A 478 -2.66 3.60 -20.80
C GLY A 478 -4.08 3.44 -20.27
N GLY A 479 -4.75 4.55 -20.15
CA GLY A 479 -6.10 4.56 -19.62
C GLY A 479 -6.92 5.76 -20.07
N GLU A 480 -8.19 5.76 -19.67
CA GLU A 480 -9.11 6.84 -19.88
C GLU A 480 -10.14 6.88 -18.75
N MET A 481 -10.88 7.93 -18.69
CA MET A 481 -11.85 8.18 -17.64
C MET A 481 -13.29 8.29 -18.21
N LEU A 482 -13.44 8.91 -19.37
CA LEU A 482 -14.74 9.23 -19.94
C LEU A 482 -15.10 8.39 -21.18
N TYR A 483 -14.12 7.78 -21.81
CA TYR A 483 -14.24 7.04 -23.05
C TYR A 483 -13.75 5.61 -22.90
N ILE A 484 -14.24 4.72 -23.75
CA ILE A 484 -13.72 3.36 -23.85
C ILE A 484 -12.61 3.34 -24.88
N ASN A 485 -11.38 3.48 -24.43
CA ASN A 485 -10.23 3.35 -25.30
C ASN A 485 -9.93 1.89 -25.61
N LYS A 486 -9.74 1.60 -26.89
CA LYS A 486 -9.42 0.28 -27.41
C LYS A 486 -8.07 0.29 -28.10
N SER A 487 -7.25 -0.69 -27.82
CA SER A 487 -5.92 -0.82 -28.40
C SER A 487 -5.67 -2.21 -28.98
N LYS A 488 -4.77 -2.28 -29.96
CA LYS A 488 -4.13 -3.52 -30.42
C LYS A 488 -2.64 -3.56 -30.07
N LYS A 489 -2.13 -2.55 -29.36
CA LYS A 489 -0.74 -2.44 -28.90
C LYS A 489 -0.67 -2.70 -27.39
N HIS A 490 -0.35 -1.70 -26.59
CA HIS A 490 -0.38 -1.82 -25.12
C HIS A 490 -1.83 -1.84 -24.59
N PRO A 491 -2.07 -2.46 -23.42
CA PRO A 491 -3.41 -2.51 -22.83
C PRO A 491 -3.92 -1.11 -22.46
N MET A 492 -5.22 -0.88 -22.66
CA MET A 492 -5.93 0.32 -22.27
C MET A 492 -7.05 -0.06 -21.31
N TRP A 493 -7.02 0.45 -20.08
CA TRP A 493 -8.09 0.25 -19.09
C TRP A 493 -8.50 1.58 -18.47
N ALA A 494 -9.79 1.75 -18.18
CA ALA A 494 -10.30 2.98 -17.60
C ALA A 494 -9.73 3.19 -16.19
N THR A 495 -9.06 4.32 -15.98
CA THR A 495 -8.49 4.66 -14.68
C THR A 495 -9.57 5.06 -13.66
N GLU A 496 -10.69 5.60 -14.15
CA GLU A 496 -11.83 6.02 -13.34
C GLU A 496 -13.10 6.03 -14.19
N TYR A 497 -14.02 5.09 -14.05
CA TYR A 497 -15.35 5.27 -14.66
C TYR A 497 -16.39 5.68 -13.61
N CYS A 498 -17.51 6.25 -14.04
CA CYS A 498 -18.57 6.83 -13.20
C CYS A 498 -18.09 7.97 -12.27
N ARG A 499 -17.09 8.74 -12.71
CA ARG A 499 -16.57 9.86 -11.91
C ARG A 499 -17.59 10.97 -11.73
N ASP A 500 -18.17 11.42 -12.82
CA ASP A 500 -19.09 12.57 -12.81
C ASP A 500 -20.47 12.17 -12.27
N GLU A 501 -20.91 10.98 -12.59
CA GLU A 501 -22.13 10.40 -12.06
C GLU A 501 -22.07 10.31 -10.52
N GLY A 502 -20.94 9.85 -9.97
CA GLY A 502 -20.76 9.71 -8.54
C GLY A 502 -20.59 11.02 -7.76
N LEU A 503 -20.41 12.15 -8.42
CA LEU A 503 -20.12 13.43 -7.79
C LEU A 503 -21.17 14.53 -8.02
N ARG A 504 -21.82 14.53 -9.16
CA ARG A 504 -22.54 15.69 -9.65
C ARG A 504 -24.01 15.44 -9.92
N LYS A 505 -24.43 14.18 -10.10
CA LYS A 505 -25.82 13.84 -10.36
C LYS A 505 -26.62 13.68 -9.09
N TYR A 506 -27.90 13.99 -9.20
CA TYR A 506 -28.87 13.92 -8.16
C TYR A 506 -29.71 12.65 -8.32
N TRP A 507 -29.31 11.58 -7.64
CA TRP A 507 -29.91 10.26 -7.82
C TRP A 507 -31.34 10.15 -7.31
N ASP A 508 -31.67 10.90 -6.26
CA ASP A 508 -33.00 10.87 -5.65
C ASP A 508 -34.07 11.63 -6.44
N GLU A 509 -33.67 12.48 -7.40
CA GLU A 509 -34.64 13.14 -8.30
C GLU A 509 -35.43 12.16 -9.16
N TYR A 510 -34.88 10.97 -9.40
CA TYR A 510 -35.40 10.00 -10.36
C TYR A 510 -35.99 8.75 -9.75
N SER A 511 -35.89 8.60 -8.43
CA SER A 511 -36.34 7.41 -7.71
C SER A 511 -37.22 7.76 -6.52
N TYR A 512 -38.46 7.31 -6.57
CA TYR A 512 -39.37 7.40 -5.44
C TYR A 512 -39.28 6.16 -4.55
N PRO A 513 -39.38 6.28 -3.23
CA PRO A 513 -39.48 7.50 -2.43
C PRO A 513 -38.13 8.19 -2.24
N PHE A 514 -38.17 9.51 -2.23
CA PHE A 514 -36.98 10.32 -1.97
C PHE A 514 -36.66 10.38 -0.48
N HIS A 515 -35.48 10.86 -0.14
CA HIS A 515 -35.17 11.25 1.23
C HIS A 515 -36.13 12.36 1.71
N LYS A 516 -36.45 12.31 2.97
CA LYS A 516 -37.28 13.36 3.59
C LYS A 516 -36.44 14.62 3.74
N GLU A 517 -37.11 15.78 3.65
CA GLU A 517 -36.49 17.06 3.92
C GLU A 517 -35.90 17.07 5.34
N GLY A 518 -34.64 17.53 5.44
CA GLY A 518 -33.88 17.54 6.68
C GLY A 518 -33.12 16.28 7.01
N ASP A 519 -33.23 15.21 6.21
CA ASP A 519 -32.42 14.01 6.38
C ASP A 519 -30.94 14.30 5.99
N GLY A 520 -30.03 14.02 6.91
CA GLY A 520 -28.61 14.23 6.72
C GLY A 520 -28.14 15.69 6.87
N PRO A 521 -26.83 15.92 6.74
CA PRO A 521 -26.25 17.24 6.92
C PRO A 521 -26.57 18.19 5.77
N LEU A 522 -26.37 19.49 5.97
CA LEU A 522 -26.54 20.51 4.94
C LEU A 522 -25.33 20.57 4.02
N TYR A 523 -25.58 20.75 2.73
CA TYR A 523 -24.57 21.06 1.74
C TYR A 523 -24.75 22.48 1.20
N LYS A 524 -23.81 23.37 1.44
CA LYS A 524 -23.93 24.81 1.08
C LYS A 524 -25.27 25.42 1.52
N GLY A 525 -25.72 25.04 2.70
CA GLY A 525 -26.99 25.48 3.27
C GLY A 525 -28.24 24.80 2.72
N LYS A 526 -28.10 23.81 1.81
CA LYS A 526 -29.21 23.05 1.28
C LYS A 526 -29.47 21.76 2.07
N PRO A 527 -30.72 21.31 2.17
CA PRO A 527 -31.05 20.07 2.86
C PRO A 527 -30.58 18.83 2.07
N ALA A 528 -30.51 17.70 2.76
CA ALA A 528 -30.07 16.43 2.20
C ALA A 528 -30.85 15.99 0.95
N THR A 529 -32.13 16.29 0.90
CA THR A 529 -33.00 16.04 -0.26
C THR A 529 -32.52 16.67 -1.56
N ASP A 530 -31.75 17.75 -1.50
CA ASP A 530 -31.26 18.46 -2.65
C ASP A 530 -29.98 17.84 -3.25
N TYR A 531 -29.29 17.00 -2.52
CA TYR A 531 -27.99 16.47 -2.94
C TYR A 531 -27.72 15.01 -2.57
N ASN A 532 -28.40 14.47 -1.56
CA ASN A 532 -28.27 13.07 -1.16
C ASN A 532 -29.06 12.21 -2.16
N ARG A 533 -28.44 11.20 -2.73
CA ARG A 533 -28.96 10.53 -3.90
C ARG A 533 -29.31 9.09 -3.63
N ASN A 534 -30.30 8.60 -4.36
CA ASN A 534 -30.69 7.20 -4.31
C ASN A 534 -29.52 6.33 -4.81
N GLN A 535 -29.07 5.44 -3.93
CA GLN A 535 -27.97 4.54 -4.22
C GLN A 535 -28.34 3.47 -5.26
N ASP A 536 -29.61 3.16 -5.42
CA ASP A 536 -30.11 2.22 -6.43
C ASP A 536 -29.81 2.73 -7.84
N GLU A 537 -30.16 3.98 -8.13
CA GLU A 537 -29.90 4.61 -9.44
C GLU A 537 -28.39 4.75 -9.72
N LEU A 538 -27.59 5.03 -8.68
CA LEU A 538 -26.15 5.05 -8.81
C LEU A 538 -25.61 3.66 -9.15
N ALA A 539 -26.09 2.60 -8.50
CA ALA A 539 -25.71 1.22 -8.77
C ALA A 539 -26.04 0.83 -10.23
N ILE A 540 -27.25 1.15 -10.71
CA ILE A 540 -27.67 0.88 -12.09
C ILE A 540 -26.75 1.57 -13.08
N THR A 541 -26.41 2.85 -12.86
CA THR A 541 -25.49 3.60 -13.72
C THR A 541 -24.10 2.97 -13.75
N MET A 542 -23.58 2.52 -12.61
CA MET A 542 -22.27 1.84 -12.53
C MET A 542 -22.26 0.53 -13.31
N ILE A 543 -23.30 -0.28 -13.19
CA ILE A 543 -23.40 -1.57 -13.89
C ILE A 543 -23.55 -1.37 -15.40
N ALA A 544 -24.39 -0.43 -15.82
CA ALA A 544 -24.54 -0.10 -17.23
C ALA A 544 -23.21 0.35 -17.85
N ARG A 545 -22.46 1.18 -17.15
CA ARG A 545 -21.14 1.62 -17.60
C ARG A 545 -20.13 0.47 -17.63
N TRP A 546 -20.12 -0.42 -16.64
CA TRP A 546 -19.27 -1.60 -16.67
C TRP A 546 -19.59 -2.50 -17.87
N TYR A 547 -20.86 -2.71 -18.18
CA TYR A 547 -21.29 -3.50 -19.32
C TYR A 547 -20.72 -2.97 -20.65
N ASP A 548 -20.59 -1.65 -20.81
CA ASP A 548 -19.94 -1.06 -21.99
C ASP A 548 -18.48 -1.51 -22.12
N TYR A 549 -17.69 -1.54 -21.02
CA TYR A 549 -16.30 -2.06 -21.03
C TYR A 549 -16.27 -3.56 -21.31
N TRP A 550 -17.21 -4.31 -20.76
CA TRP A 550 -17.33 -5.75 -20.98
C TRP A 550 -17.60 -6.09 -22.44
N ARG A 551 -18.41 -5.32 -23.13
CA ARG A 551 -18.70 -5.50 -24.58
C ARG A 551 -17.46 -5.35 -25.45
N GLU A 552 -16.47 -4.59 -25.05
CA GLU A 552 -15.23 -4.32 -25.77
C GLU A 552 -14.02 -5.14 -25.23
N ARG A 553 -14.27 -6.21 -24.47
CA ARG A 553 -13.26 -7.04 -23.82
C ARG A 553 -12.36 -7.80 -24.80
N PRO A 554 -11.22 -8.33 -24.34
CA PRO A 554 -10.40 -9.26 -25.12
C PRO A 554 -11.24 -10.41 -25.70
N GLY A 555 -11.05 -10.67 -27.00
CA GLY A 555 -11.81 -11.68 -27.77
C GLY A 555 -12.95 -11.13 -28.62
N THR A 556 -13.32 -9.85 -28.50
CA THR A 556 -14.40 -9.23 -29.28
C THR A 556 -13.93 -8.55 -30.57
N GLY A 557 -12.63 -8.52 -30.83
CA GLY A 557 -12.06 -7.91 -32.04
C GLY A 557 -10.53 -7.72 -31.95
N ASN A 558 -9.97 -7.03 -32.95
CA ASN A 558 -8.54 -6.76 -33.01
C ASN A 558 -8.10 -5.57 -32.14
N ARG A 559 -9.03 -4.69 -31.79
CA ARG A 559 -8.83 -3.59 -30.83
C ARG A 559 -9.80 -3.81 -29.69
N VAL A 560 -9.27 -3.89 -28.50
CA VAL A 560 -10.03 -4.26 -27.30
C VAL A 560 -9.75 -3.31 -26.14
N SER A 561 -10.67 -3.24 -25.19
CA SER A 561 -10.47 -2.61 -23.89
C SER A 561 -10.02 -3.65 -22.87
N SER A 562 -9.04 -3.31 -22.06
CA SER A 562 -8.59 -4.15 -20.95
C SER A 562 -9.44 -3.98 -19.67
N GLY A 563 -10.57 -3.29 -19.73
CA GLY A 563 -11.50 -3.10 -18.61
C GLY A 563 -11.36 -1.75 -17.93
N GLY A 564 -11.50 -1.71 -16.60
CA GLY A 564 -11.40 -0.44 -15.86
C GLY A 564 -11.70 -0.52 -14.38
N THR A 565 -11.48 0.62 -13.70
CA THR A 565 -11.77 0.83 -12.30
C THR A 565 -12.89 1.83 -12.09
N LYS A 566 -13.83 1.47 -11.22
CA LYS A 566 -14.91 2.34 -10.79
C LYS A 566 -14.41 3.31 -9.72
N ILE A 567 -14.68 4.58 -9.83
CA ILE A 567 -14.42 5.53 -8.75
C ILE A 567 -15.68 5.75 -7.91
N ILE A 568 -15.72 5.28 -6.70
CA ILE A 568 -14.68 4.89 -5.77
C ILE A 568 -15.14 3.64 -5.01
N PHE A 569 -14.21 2.91 -4.36
CA PHE A 569 -14.57 1.73 -3.58
C PHE A 569 -15.38 2.09 -2.34
N SER A 570 -14.82 2.88 -1.43
CA SER A 570 -15.53 3.32 -0.23
C SER A 570 -15.81 4.81 -0.27
N ASP A 571 -16.85 5.22 0.44
CA ASP A 571 -17.03 6.63 0.76
C ASP A 571 -15.76 7.19 1.40
N THR A 572 -15.40 8.41 1.04
CA THR A 572 -14.10 8.99 1.40
C THR A 572 -14.21 10.41 1.89
N ASN A 573 -13.45 10.75 2.93
CA ASN A 573 -13.32 12.12 3.44
C ASN A 573 -12.51 13.02 2.50
N THR A 574 -11.96 12.47 1.42
CA THR A 574 -11.18 13.20 0.43
C THR A 574 -12.04 13.57 -0.77
N HIS A 575 -11.53 14.48 -1.60
CA HIS A 575 -12.17 14.92 -2.82
C HIS A 575 -13.34 15.87 -2.61
N TYR A 576 -13.03 17.00 -1.94
CA TYR A 576 -13.97 18.10 -1.85
C TYR A 576 -14.38 18.60 -3.26
N ARG A 577 -15.65 18.53 -3.58
CA ARG A 577 -16.25 19.15 -4.78
C ARG A 577 -17.57 19.82 -4.43
N GLY A 578 -17.58 20.46 -3.27
CA GLY A 578 -18.78 21.02 -2.73
C GLY A 578 -19.69 19.98 -2.08
N ALA A 579 -19.22 18.75 -1.91
CA ALA A 579 -19.81 17.79 -0.97
C ALA A 579 -19.50 18.25 0.47
N GLU A 580 -20.23 17.77 1.41
CA GLU A 580 -20.10 18.14 2.83
C GLU A 580 -18.81 17.63 3.46
N ASN A 581 -18.96 16.73 4.43
CA ASN A 581 -17.82 16.17 5.14
C ASN A 581 -17.12 15.08 4.34
N TYR A 582 -17.82 14.39 3.40
CA TYR A 582 -17.25 13.30 2.64
C TYR A 582 -18.04 13.01 1.35
N ARG A 583 -17.39 12.34 0.41
CA ARG A 583 -17.96 11.86 -0.84
C ARG A 583 -18.68 10.54 -0.63
N ARG A 584 -19.91 10.41 -1.16
CA ARG A 584 -20.80 9.25 -0.98
C ARG A 584 -20.97 8.35 -2.19
N SER A 585 -20.07 8.37 -3.12
CA SER A 585 -20.13 7.55 -4.34
C SER A 585 -19.40 6.21 -4.26
N GLY A 586 -19.09 5.75 -3.05
CA GLY A 586 -18.51 4.43 -2.82
C GLY A 586 -19.51 3.30 -3.11
N VAL A 587 -18.99 2.12 -3.45
CA VAL A 587 -19.78 0.87 -3.45
C VAL A 587 -19.96 0.33 -2.04
N THR A 588 -19.13 0.80 -1.11
CA THR A 588 -19.33 0.66 0.35
C THR A 588 -19.42 2.03 0.99
N ASP A 589 -19.96 2.10 2.19
CA ASP A 589 -19.87 3.31 2.98
C ASP A 589 -18.48 3.50 3.63
N ALA A 590 -18.33 4.51 4.49
CA ALA A 590 -17.07 4.82 5.17
C ALA A 590 -16.62 3.72 6.16
N MET A 591 -17.57 2.95 6.70
CA MET A 591 -17.33 1.80 7.58
C MET A 591 -17.19 0.48 6.82
N ARG A 592 -17.13 0.53 5.50
CA ARG A 592 -17.10 -0.61 4.57
C ARG A 592 -18.34 -1.50 4.62
N ILE A 593 -19.51 -0.92 4.99
CA ILE A 593 -20.79 -1.59 4.82
C ILE A 593 -21.14 -1.54 3.33
N GLU A 594 -21.44 -2.69 2.76
CA GLU A 594 -21.70 -2.86 1.35
C GLU A 594 -23.03 -2.21 0.96
N LYS A 595 -23.03 -1.55 -0.21
CA LYS A 595 -24.23 -0.98 -0.83
C LYS A 595 -24.68 -1.84 -2.01
N ASP A 596 -25.84 -1.54 -2.59
CA ASP A 596 -26.34 -2.26 -3.78
C ASP A 596 -25.31 -2.38 -4.89
N ALA A 597 -24.51 -1.32 -5.11
CA ALA A 597 -23.46 -1.34 -6.11
C ALA A 597 -22.35 -2.37 -5.86
N PHE A 598 -22.06 -2.72 -4.61
CA PHE A 598 -21.11 -3.78 -4.26
C PHE A 598 -21.60 -5.13 -4.77
N TYR A 599 -22.81 -5.53 -4.38
CA TYR A 599 -23.41 -6.80 -4.77
C TYR A 599 -23.71 -6.89 -6.26
N ALA A 600 -24.13 -5.78 -6.86
CA ALA A 600 -24.34 -5.70 -8.29
C ALA A 600 -23.05 -5.93 -9.10
N HIS A 601 -21.92 -5.34 -8.67
CA HIS A 601 -20.61 -5.61 -9.26
C HIS A 601 -20.17 -7.07 -8.99
N GLN A 602 -20.37 -7.59 -7.80
CA GLN A 602 -20.05 -8.98 -7.46
C GLN A 602 -20.71 -9.94 -8.46
N VAL A 603 -22.00 -9.76 -8.72
CA VAL A 603 -22.73 -10.58 -9.71
C VAL A 603 -22.19 -10.37 -11.11
N MET A 604 -22.03 -9.11 -11.56
CA MET A 604 -21.57 -8.80 -12.91
C MET A 604 -20.14 -9.25 -13.20
N TRP A 605 -19.31 -9.39 -12.19
CA TRP A 605 -17.93 -9.82 -12.32
C TRP A 605 -17.74 -11.33 -12.09
N ASP A 606 -18.70 -12.04 -11.52
CA ASP A 606 -18.62 -13.46 -11.18
C ASP A 606 -18.52 -14.36 -12.41
N GLY A 607 -19.31 -14.12 -13.43
CA GLY A 607 -19.29 -14.89 -14.69
C GLY A 607 -17.92 -14.97 -15.40
N TRP A 608 -16.93 -14.26 -14.91
CA TRP A 608 -15.53 -14.34 -15.35
C TRP A 608 -14.71 -15.34 -14.57
N VAL A 609 -15.14 -15.65 -13.33
CA VAL A 609 -14.40 -16.49 -12.40
C VAL A 609 -14.94 -17.91 -12.44
N ASP A 610 -16.25 -18.02 -12.40
CA ASP A 610 -16.96 -19.30 -12.40
C ASP A 610 -18.23 -19.21 -13.23
N THR A 611 -18.16 -19.69 -14.46
CA THR A 611 -19.28 -19.67 -15.41
C THR A 611 -20.36 -20.70 -15.08
N GLU A 612 -20.10 -21.60 -14.20
CA GLU A 612 -21.05 -22.63 -13.73
C GLU A 612 -21.91 -22.16 -12.54
N LYS A 613 -21.49 -21.05 -11.89
CA LYS A 613 -22.18 -20.50 -10.74
C LYS A 613 -23.14 -19.39 -11.17
N TYR A 614 -24.41 -19.59 -10.94
CA TYR A 614 -25.44 -18.56 -11.19
C TYR A 614 -25.65 -17.72 -9.94
N GLN A 615 -25.62 -16.39 -10.12
CA GLN A 615 -25.92 -15.42 -9.08
C GLN A 615 -26.91 -14.40 -9.59
N THR A 616 -27.75 -13.93 -8.69
CA THR A 616 -28.76 -12.91 -8.97
C THR A 616 -28.84 -11.95 -7.78
N TYR A 617 -28.90 -10.67 -8.07
CA TYR A 617 -29.11 -9.62 -7.07
C TYR A 617 -30.18 -8.65 -7.52
N ILE A 618 -31.11 -8.34 -6.63
CA ILE A 618 -32.17 -7.35 -6.87
C ILE A 618 -31.70 -6.03 -6.28
N ILE A 619 -31.54 -5.01 -7.13
CA ILE A 619 -31.08 -3.68 -6.71
C ILE A 619 -32.25 -2.96 -6.02
N GLY A 620 -32.01 -2.45 -4.83
CA GLY A 620 -32.92 -1.63 -4.06
C GLY A 620 -33.25 -2.21 -2.68
N HIS A 621 -33.55 -1.31 -1.75
CA HIS A 621 -34.12 -1.69 -0.46
C HIS A 621 -35.63 -1.87 -0.57
N TRP A 622 -36.21 -2.75 0.20
CA TRP A 622 -37.65 -3.03 0.17
C TRP A 622 -38.44 -2.30 1.26
N ASN A 623 -37.86 -1.28 1.84
CA ASN A 623 -38.50 -0.47 2.89
C ASN A 623 -39.04 0.84 2.28
N TYR A 624 -40.00 0.70 1.40
CA TYR A 624 -40.69 1.83 0.76
C TYR A 624 -42.03 2.11 1.43
N PRO A 625 -42.54 3.36 1.34
CA PRO A 625 -43.91 3.67 1.78
C PRO A 625 -44.93 2.80 1.02
N GLU A 626 -46.06 2.57 1.68
CA GLU A 626 -47.18 1.85 1.09
C GLU A 626 -47.60 2.47 -0.25
N ASN A 627 -47.92 1.65 -1.25
CA ASN A 627 -48.31 2.05 -2.59
C ASN A 627 -47.15 2.68 -3.45
N THR A 628 -45.90 2.52 -3.07
CA THR A 628 -44.77 2.92 -3.91
C THR A 628 -44.72 2.07 -5.19
N VAL A 629 -44.66 2.73 -6.32
CA VAL A 629 -44.48 2.11 -7.64
C VAL A 629 -43.12 2.55 -8.19
N LYS A 630 -42.23 1.62 -8.44
CA LYS A 630 -40.92 1.88 -9.06
C LYS A 630 -40.46 0.70 -9.90
N PRO A 631 -39.57 0.90 -10.89
CA PRO A 631 -38.94 -0.19 -11.60
C PRO A 631 -38.08 -1.01 -10.64
N VAL A 632 -38.18 -2.34 -10.75
CA VAL A 632 -37.27 -3.27 -10.08
C VAL A 632 -36.16 -3.63 -11.04
N GLN A 633 -34.92 -3.46 -10.61
CA GLN A 633 -33.72 -3.78 -11.41
C GLN A 633 -33.06 -5.04 -10.85
N VAL A 634 -32.78 -5.97 -11.73
CA VAL A 634 -32.17 -7.25 -11.38
C VAL A 634 -30.90 -7.41 -12.20
N VAL A 635 -29.81 -7.80 -11.55
CA VAL A 635 -28.57 -8.22 -12.20
C VAL A 635 -28.40 -9.72 -12.00
N SER A 636 -28.06 -10.46 -13.05
CA SER A 636 -27.92 -11.91 -12.99
C SER A 636 -26.83 -12.41 -13.93
N THR A 637 -26.18 -13.52 -13.56
CA THR A 637 -25.35 -14.32 -14.47
C THR A 637 -26.16 -15.39 -15.21
N GLY A 638 -27.43 -15.60 -14.85
CA GLY A 638 -28.36 -16.48 -15.55
C GLY A 638 -28.86 -15.91 -16.88
N GLU A 639 -29.32 -16.76 -17.76
CA GLU A 639 -29.93 -16.36 -19.05
C GLU A 639 -31.37 -15.84 -18.85
N GLU A 640 -32.07 -16.34 -17.85
CA GLU A 640 -33.44 -15.97 -17.47
C GLU A 640 -33.53 -15.75 -15.96
N VAL A 641 -34.42 -14.89 -15.54
CA VAL A 641 -34.76 -14.63 -14.14
C VAL A 641 -36.26 -14.76 -13.97
N GLU A 642 -36.72 -15.72 -13.17
CA GLU A 642 -38.10 -15.97 -12.83
C GLU A 642 -38.51 -15.32 -11.51
#